data_40f6fedf10a510bbc0b11d6517c94792
#
_entry.id   40f6fedf10a510bbc0b11d6517c94792
#
_cell.length_a   1.000
_cell.length_b   1.000
_cell.length_c   1.000
_cell.angle_alpha   90.00
_cell.angle_beta   90.00
_cell.angle_gamma   90.00
#
_symmetry.space_group_name_H-M   'P 1'
#
loop_
_entity.id
_entity.type
_entity.pdbx_description
1 polymer ?
#
loop_
_entity_poly.entity_id
_entity_poly.type
_entity_poly.pdbx_seq_one_letter_code
_entity_poly.pdbx_strand_id
1 'polypeptide(L)'
;MLRLFRWLTRITTGLVLLAIAMTILLYWFFSRSIPDYTGDFRVAGLSAPVEIVRDNANVPHIFGETDEDVYFGLGLAHAQDRLWQMLLLRRTAQGRLSELFGQRTVSTDRLLRRLDLYPLAVRSVAAQDDYTTAALRSYAAGVNAWLREVNEGARGRGAPEFWLFEPNIALWQPSDSLAIGKLMALNLTDHVQREVLRANMARILPQDRLADILPDAPGTSVASLPEYASLFDAPLPSFASLQNTPPDPLSPVKPRGLAGASNAWAATPARSAAGSTLLANDPHLELTAPSIWYLARLELETGGVIGGTFPGAPVVLVGRSNQLGWGLTNSYADDQDVFIEKVNPDNSEQVLTPEGWKTLQSRQSIININDADPIQLTLRWSDNGPILEGNQFGLAAVTPAGHVASVAWTALTDTDTSLQALLKIMRAQNVDEAVAAGEDFVATAQNLTVVDRENAVMKVIGSLPRRAARHQTQGRMPSPGWLPENRWQGTMTYAANPEFRPGDGGIVGNTNNKIIDRPFPLHVSFDWGDTQRVQRWQRLMQTREVHTRESFIEAQLDTVSVTARTLLPLVARDLWFTGEAAAEGTIERQRRRALDLLAEWNGEMNEHLPEPLIYAAWMRALQERLIRDEIGPLSTQFQRPEPIFLERVFRDIDGASVWCDVIQSAPVETCSDLSRLALDDAILWIEERYGPALESLRWGDAHEATHDHSVLGDVGWISWLVNIRQSTSGGDQTLQRAMTRGSGPDPFQSVHGAGYRGVYDFADPDSSVFVISTGQSGHPLSRHYDDLGELWRRGEYIPMTLNPDLARAGAVGITTLTPAN
;
A
#
# COMPACT_ATOMS: atom_id res chain seq x y z
N MET A 1 -50.63 -36.40 -13.18
CA MET A 1 -49.15 -36.26 -13.10
C MET A 1 -48.54 -35.78 -14.42
N LEU A 2 -48.74 -36.45 -15.56
CA LEU A 2 -48.11 -36.09 -16.84
C LEU A 2 -48.46 -34.67 -17.39
N ARG A 3 -49.71 -34.19 -17.17
CA ARG A 3 -50.09 -32.81 -17.54
C ARG A 3 -49.43 -31.75 -16.64
N LEU A 4 -49.32 -32.00 -15.36
CA LEU A 4 -48.68 -31.12 -14.41
C LEU A 4 -47.16 -31.03 -14.70
N PHE A 5 -46.51 -32.18 -14.97
CA PHE A 5 -45.10 -32.22 -15.38
C PHE A 5 -44.84 -31.44 -16.67
N ARG A 6 -45.67 -31.56 -17.71
CA ARG A 6 -45.57 -30.80 -18.95
C ARG A 6 -45.76 -29.29 -18.71
N TRP A 7 -46.62 -28.91 -17.79
CA TRP A 7 -46.83 -27.52 -17.41
C TRP A 7 -45.60 -26.97 -16.64
N LEU A 8 -45.09 -27.69 -15.69
CA LEU A 8 -43.88 -27.34 -14.94
C LEU A 8 -42.66 -27.20 -15.88
N THR A 9 -42.47 -28.18 -16.79
CA THR A 9 -41.37 -28.07 -17.77
C THR A 9 -41.49 -26.84 -18.67
N ARG A 10 -42.70 -26.51 -19.16
CA ARG A 10 -42.90 -25.28 -19.97
C ARG A 10 -42.65 -24.00 -19.20
N ILE A 11 -43.07 -23.93 -17.94
CA ILE A 11 -42.81 -22.78 -17.05
C ILE A 11 -41.32 -22.68 -16.78
N THR A 12 -40.65 -23.75 -16.42
CA THR A 12 -39.20 -23.76 -16.17
C THR A 12 -38.42 -23.38 -17.42
N THR A 13 -38.80 -23.92 -18.60
CA THR A 13 -38.17 -23.52 -19.89
C THR A 13 -38.42 -22.05 -20.18
N GLY A 14 -39.64 -21.54 -19.96
CA GLY A 14 -39.96 -20.13 -20.11
C GLY A 14 -39.12 -19.21 -19.19
N LEU A 15 -38.97 -19.59 -17.92
CA LEU A 15 -38.15 -18.86 -16.95
C LEU A 15 -36.66 -18.89 -17.34
N VAL A 16 -36.14 -20.05 -17.78
CA VAL A 16 -34.74 -20.14 -18.27
C VAL A 16 -34.52 -19.27 -19.48
N LEU A 17 -35.42 -19.29 -20.47
CA LEU A 17 -35.34 -18.44 -21.65
C LEU A 17 -35.42 -16.94 -21.29
N LEU A 18 -36.30 -16.59 -20.36
CA LEU A 18 -36.40 -15.22 -19.85
C LEU A 18 -35.10 -14.79 -19.12
N ALA A 19 -34.53 -15.66 -18.29
CA ALA A 19 -33.26 -15.41 -17.62
C ALA A 19 -32.11 -15.21 -18.63
N ILE A 20 -32.01 -16.06 -19.65
CA ILE A 20 -31.03 -15.93 -20.73
C ILE A 20 -31.24 -14.60 -21.48
N ALA A 21 -32.46 -14.26 -21.87
CA ALA A 21 -32.79 -13.01 -22.56
C ALA A 21 -32.41 -11.79 -21.70
N MET A 22 -32.71 -11.84 -20.38
CA MET A 22 -32.34 -10.79 -19.44
C MET A 22 -30.82 -10.67 -19.31
N THR A 23 -30.09 -11.77 -19.20
CA THR A 23 -28.61 -11.78 -19.12
C THR A 23 -28.00 -11.18 -20.39
N ILE A 24 -28.48 -11.55 -21.58
CA ILE A 24 -28.03 -10.98 -22.87
C ILE A 24 -28.32 -9.47 -22.92
N LEU A 25 -29.51 -9.05 -22.48
CA LEU A 25 -29.87 -7.63 -22.44
C LEU A 25 -28.98 -6.83 -21.49
N LEU A 26 -28.74 -7.37 -20.28
CA LEU A 26 -27.84 -6.75 -19.30
C LEU A 26 -26.40 -6.69 -19.82
N TYR A 27 -25.90 -7.78 -20.38
CA TYR A 27 -24.58 -7.82 -21.01
C TYR A 27 -24.47 -6.76 -22.12
N TRP A 28 -25.42 -6.71 -23.05
CA TRP A 28 -25.44 -5.72 -24.12
C TRP A 28 -25.51 -4.30 -23.58
N PHE A 29 -26.29 -4.06 -22.53
CA PHE A 29 -26.43 -2.75 -21.91
C PHE A 29 -25.15 -2.27 -21.23
N PHE A 30 -24.53 -3.10 -20.39
CA PHE A 30 -23.30 -2.73 -19.68
C PHE A 30 -22.08 -2.72 -20.60
N SER A 31 -22.00 -3.60 -21.59
CA SER A 31 -20.89 -3.64 -22.54
C SER A 31 -20.76 -2.37 -23.41
N ARG A 32 -21.80 -1.53 -23.48
CA ARG A 32 -21.75 -0.25 -24.19
C ARG A 32 -20.74 0.76 -23.61
N SER A 33 -20.34 0.59 -22.36
CA SER A 33 -19.33 1.42 -21.72
C SER A 33 -17.90 0.88 -21.90
N ILE A 34 -17.71 -0.27 -22.54
CA ILE A 34 -16.38 -0.74 -22.95
C ILE A 34 -15.87 0.18 -24.07
N PRO A 35 -14.67 0.79 -23.91
CA PRO A 35 -14.12 1.66 -24.94
C PRO A 35 -13.85 0.92 -26.25
N ASP A 36 -14.10 1.58 -27.37
CA ASP A 36 -13.54 1.19 -28.66
C ASP A 36 -12.17 1.88 -28.78
N TYR A 37 -11.13 1.07 -28.90
CA TYR A 37 -9.76 1.57 -29.02
C TYR A 37 -9.35 1.88 -30.47
N THR A 38 -10.27 1.75 -31.41
CA THR A 38 -10.04 2.04 -32.81
C THR A 38 -10.95 3.19 -33.23
N GLY A 39 -10.38 4.29 -33.68
CA GLY A 39 -11.17 5.42 -34.18
C GLY A 39 -10.45 6.75 -34.25
N ASP A 40 -11.08 7.69 -34.95
CA ASP A 40 -10.58 9.06 -35.08
C ASP A 40 -11.50 10.01 -34.31
N PHE A 41 -10.90 10.78 -33.40
CA PHE A 41 -11.61 11.77 -32.59
C PHE A 41 -11.10 13.18 -32.87
N ARG A 42 -12.01 14.13 -33.03
CA ARG A 42 -11.70 15.55 -33.05
C ARG A 42 -11.88 16.12 -31.64
N VAL A 43 -10.80 16.59 -31.04
CA VAL A 43 -10.79 17.07 -29.66
C VAL A 43 -10.17 18.46 -29.56
N ALA A 44 -10.72 19.30 -28.70
CA ALA A 44 -10.16 20.61 -28.41
C ALA A 44 -9.06 20.51 -27.37
N GLY A 45 -8.00 21.28 -27.53
CA GLY A 45 -6.90 21.36 -26.55
C GLY A 45 -5.61 20.68 -26.99
N LEU A 46 -5.56 20.08 -28.19
CA LEU A 46 -4.34 19.60 -28.84
C LEU A 46 -3.72 20.67 -29.71
N SER A 47 -2.40 20.69 -29.78
CA SER A 47 -1.62 21.49 -30.73
C SER A 47 -1.37 20.76 -32.05
N ALA A 48 -1.18 19.44 -31.98
CA ALA A 48 -0.93 18.55 -33.11
C ALA A 48 -1.66 17.20 -32.92
N PRO A 49 -1.74 16.36 -33.97
CA PRO A 49 -2.34 15.03 -33.84
C PRO A 49 -1.61 14.14 -32.83
N VAL A 50 -2.39 13.34 -32.08
CA VAL A 50 -1.88 12.31 -31.16
C VAL A 50 -2.35 10.95 -31.60
N GLU A 51 -1.45 9.99 -31.61
CA GLU A 51 -1.73 8.58 -31.89
C GLU A 51 -1.59 7.78 -30.58
N ILE A 52 -2.64 7.04 -30.19
CA ILE A 52 -2.62 6.10 -29.05
C ILE A 52 -2.69 4.69 -29.64
N VAL A 53 -1.58 3.99 -29.61
CA VAL A 53 -1.45 2.62 -30.12
C VAL A 53 -1.57 1.64 -28.93
N ARG A 54 -2.55 0.74 -28.98
CA ARG A 54 -2.75 -0.29 -27.95
C ARG A 54 -2.11 -1.59 -28.43
N ASP A 55 -1.19 -2.15 -27.64
CA ASP A 55 -0.58 -3.44 -27.89
C ASP A 55 -1.48 -4.61 -27.44
N ASN A 56 -0.98 -5.85 -27.58
CA ASN A 56 -1.72 -7.07 -27.21
C ASN A 56 -2.15 -7.15 -25.74
N ALA A 57 -1.43 -6.49 -24.85
CA ALA A 57 -1.74 -6.36 -23.42
C ALA A 57 -2.60 -5.12 -23.12
N ASN A 58 -3.08 -4.43 -24.15
CA ASN A 58 -3.80 -3.16 -24.08
C ASN A 58 -2.97 -2.03 -23.41
N VAL A 59 -1.65 -2.10 -23.43
CA VAL A 59 -0.78 -1.01 -22.98
C VAL A 59 -0.85 0.11 -24.03
N PRO A 60 -1.21 1.36 -23.65
CA PRO A 60 -1.20 2.48 -24.59
C PRO A 60 0.22 2.98 -24.81
N HIS A 61 0.62 3.04 -26.06
CA HIS A 61 1.81 3.74 -26.56
C HIS A 61 1.35 5.06 -27.16
N ILE A 62 1.72 6.18 -26.55
CA ILE A 62 1.18 7.51 -26.87
C ILE A 62 2.26 8.30 -27.59
N PHE A 63 1.93 8.75 -28.80
CA PHE A 63 2.81 9.53 -29.69
C PHE A 63 2.19 10.88 -29.97
N GLY A 64 2.90 11.97 -29.74
CA GLY A 64 2.53 13.36 -30.01
C GLY A 64 3.74 14.15 -30.49
N GLU A 65 3.52 15.37 -30.97
CA GLU A 65 4.60 16.28 -31.39
C GLU A 65 5.20 17.06 -30.21
N THR A 66 4.43 17.26 -29.13
CA THR A 66 4.84 17.96 -27.92
C THR A 66 4.53 17.11 -26.68
N ASP A 67 5.23 17.37 -25.59
CA ASP A 67 4.98 16.70 -24.30
C ASP A 67 3.54 16.95 -23.82
N GLU A 68 3.00 18.15 -24.03
CA GLU A 68 1.63 18.51 -23.69
C GLU A 68 0.62 17.62 -24.44
N ASP A 69 0.83 17.41 -25.74
CA ASP A 69 -0.04 16.53 -26.54
C ASP A 69 0.03 15.08 -26.06
N VAL A 70 1.22 14.60 -25.65
CA VAL A 70 1.41 13.27 -25.07
C VAL A 70 0.69 13.15 -23.72
N TYR A 71 0.78 14.15 -22.84
CA TYR A 71 0.04 14.14 -21.56
C TYR A 71 -1.47 14.22 -21.75
N PHE A 72 -1.93 14.93 -22.78
CA PHE A 72 -3.35 14.90 -23.19
C PHE A 72 -3.77 13.46 -23.53
N GLY A 73 -2.98 12.78 -24.36
CA GLY A 73 -3.22 11.38 -24.74
C GLY A 73 -3.28 10.44 -23.54
N LEU A 74 -2.39 10.63 -22.56
CA LEU A 74 -2.39 9.83 -21.32
C LEU A 74 -3.65 10.09 -20.48
N GLY A 75 -4.06 11.36 -20.37
CA GLY A 75 -5.29 11.72 -19.65
C GLY A 75 -6.53 11.06 -20.24
N LEU A 76 -6.64 11.05 -21.57
CA LEU A 76 -7.71 10.38 -22.28
C LEU A 76 -7.66 8.86 -22.09
N ALA A 77 -6.48 8.23 -22.21
CA ALA A 77 -6.31 6.79 -22.03
C ALA A 77 -6.68 6.33 -20.62
N HIS A 78 -6.23 7.06 -19.58
CA HIS A 78 -6.62 6.78 -18.20
C HIS A 78 -8.13 6.90 -17.98
N ALA A 79 -8.76 7.93 -18.56
CA ALA A 79 -10.20 8.13 -18.47
C ALA A 79 -11.01 7.06 -19.24
N GLN A 80 -10.51 6.58 -20.38
CA GLN A 80 -11.13 5.49 -21.12
C GLN A 80 -11.20 4.21 -20.28
N ASP A 81 -10.11 3.86 -19.61
CA ASP A 81 -9.96 2.56 -18.95
C ASP A 81 -10.32 2.57 -17.47
N ARG A 82 -10.16 3.70 -16.77
CA ARG A 82 -10.16 3.76 -15.30
C ARG A 82 -11.02 4.88 -14.70
N LEU A 83 -12.00 5.39 -15.47
CA LEU A 83 -12.78 6.58 -15.08
C LEU A 83 -13.41 6.48 -13.69
N TRP A 84 -14.06 5.35 -13.36
CA TRP A 84 -14.66 5.15 -12.05
C TRP A 84 -13.60 5.23 -10.92
N GLN A 85 -12.48 4.53 -11.08
CA GLN A 85 -11.38 4.56 -10.12
C GLN A 85 -10.85 5.98 -9.89
N MET A 86 -10.62 6.74 -10.96
CA MET A 86 -10.17 8.13 -10.88
C MET A 86 -11.14 9.01 -10.10
N LEU A 87 -12.43 8.89 -10.37
CA LEU A 87 -13.47 9.69 -9.71
C LEU A 87 -13.68 9.30 -8.25
N LEU A 88 -13.56 8.02 -7.93
CA LEU A 88 -13.60 7.55 -6.54
C LEU A 88 -12.42 8.11 -5.74
N LEU A 89 -11.19 8.04 -6.27
CA LEU A 89 -10.00 8.61 -5.62
C LEU A 89 -10.13 10.12 -5.43
N ARG A 90 -10.63 10.85 -6.44
CA ARG A 90 -10.89 12.29 -6.32
C ARG A 90 -11.89 12.60 -5.22
N ARG A 91 -13.03 11.87 -5.16
CA ARG A 91 -14.04 12.05 -4.10
C ARG A 91 -13.49 11.74 -2.72
N THR A 92 -12.68 10.69 -2.63
CA THR A 92 -11.98 10.33 -1.39
C THR A 92 -11.10 11.50 -0.94
N ALA A 93 -10.21 12.02 -1.79
CA ALA A 93 -9.35 13.15 -1.46
C ALA A 93 -10.14 14.41 -1.05
N GLN A 94 -11.32 14.62 -1.64
CA GLN A 94 -12.23 15.72 -1.32
C GLN A 94 -13.00 15.53 0.01
N GLY A 95 -12.99 14.33 0.62
CA GLY A 95 -13.85 13.98 1.75
C GLY A 95 -15.34 14.10 1.37
N ARG A 96 -15.76 13.47 0.26
CA ARG A 96 -17.10 13.53 -0.34
C ARG A 96 -17.68 12.15 -0.68
N LEU A 97 -17.19 11.11 -0.01
CA LEU A 97 -17.71 9.75 -0.21
C LEU A 97 -19.14 9.59 0.28
N SER A 98 -19.51 10.30 1.38
CA SER A 98 -20.85 10.22 1.97
C SER A 98 -21.96 10.71 1.06
N GLU A 99 -21.63 11.54 0.05
CA GLU A 99 -22.59 11.94 -0.99
C GLU A 99 -23.07 10.76 -1.84
N LEU A 100 -22.29 9.67 -1.93
CA LEU A 100 -22.63 8.45 -2.66
C LEU A 100 -23.00 7.29 -1.73
N PHE A 101 -22.26 7.12 -0.64
CA PHE A 101 -22.32 5.92 0.20
C PHE A 101 -23.00 6.13 1.56
N GLY A 102 -23.57 7.33 1.78
CA GLY A 102 -24.34 7.65 2.96
C GLY A 102 -23.54 7.62 4.26
N GLN A 103 -24.19 7.24 5.35
CA GLN A 103 -23.64 7.29 6.71
C GLN A 103 -22.37 6.45 6.90
N ARG A 104 -22.17 5.39 6.10
CA ARG A 104 -21.05 4.47 6.18
C ARG A 104 -19.69 5.18 6.08
N THR A 105 -19.54 6.18 5.22
CA THR A 105 -18.27 6.85 4.92
C THR A 105 -18.08 8.20 5.60
N VAL A 106 -18.99 8.59 6.48
CA VAL A 106 -18.94 9.89 7.21
C VAL A 106 -17.65 10.01 8.02
N SER A 107 -17.20 8.94 8.69
CA SER A 107 -15.96 8.97 9.49
C SER A 107 -14.72 9.23 8.60
N THR A 108 -14.68 8.62 7.43
CA THR A 108 -13.63 8.83 6.42
C THR A 108 -13.64 10.26 5.90
N ASP A 109 -14.81 10.78 5.52
CA ASP A 109 -14.95 12.18 5.06
C ASP A 109 -14.54 13.18 6.14
N ARG A 110 -14.90 12.96 7.41
CA ARG A 110 -14.49 13.80 8.54
C ARG A 110 -12.98 13.87 8.69
N LEU A 111 -12.28 12.72 8.58
CA LEU A 111 -10.83 12.67 8.64
C LEU A 111 -10.20 13.46 7.50
N LEU A 112 -10.61 13.19 6.25
CA LEU A 112 -10.03 13.83 5.07
C LEU A 112 -10.28 15.33 5.02
N ARG A 113 -11.46 15.80 5.50
CA ARG A 113 -11.74 17.22 5.66
C ARG A 113 -10.85 17.87 6.71
N ARG A 114 -10.54 17.19 7.83
CA ARG A 114 -9.66 17.70 8.87
C ARG A 114 -8.21 17.77 8.42
N LEU A 115 -7.73 16.76 7.69
CA LEU A 115 -6.39 16.77 7.08
C LEU A 115 -6.24 17.82 5.96
N ASP A 116 -7.35 18.36 5.44
CA ASP A 116 -7.40 19.44 4.44
C ASP A 116 -6.68 19.11 3.12
N LEU A 117 -6.58 17.82 2.76
CA LEU A 117 -5.75 17.37 1.65
C LEU A 117 -6.10 18.02 0.32
N TYR A 118 -7.41 18.12 0.00
CA TYR A 118 -7.83 18.69 -1.29
C TYR A 118 -7.61 20.20 -1.36
N PRO A 119 -7.96 21.02 -0.37
CA PRO A 119 -7.62 22.43 -0.37
C PRO A 119 -6.10 22.71 -0.42
N LEU A 120 -5.29 21.88 0.25
CA LEU A 120 -3.82 21.96 0.14
C LEU A 120 -3.36 21.65 -1.29
N ALA A 121 -3.92 20.62 -1.95
CA ALA A 121 -3.63 20.31 -3.34
C ALA A 121 -4.00 21.46 -4.30
N VAL A 122 -5.16 22.11 -4.07
CA VAL A 122 -5.56 23.31 -4.85
C VAL A 122 -4.52 24.43 -4.75
N ARG A 123 -4.02 24.72 -3.55
CA ARG A 123 -2.99 25.74 -3.35
C ARG A 123 -1.64 25.31 -3.93
N SER A 124 -1.29 24.04 -3.86
CA SER A 124 -0.04 23.49 -4.42
C SER A 124 0.07 23.58 -5.94
N VAL A 125 -1.02 23.82 -6.66
CA VAL A 125 -0.97 24.06 -8.13
C VAL A 125 -0.10 25.28 -8.45
N ALA A 126 -0.18 26.33 -7.64
CA ALA A 126 0.60 27.55 -7.83
C ALA A 126 2.10 27.40 -7.49
N ALA A 127 2.48 26.33 -6.80
CA ALA A 127 3.87 26.04 -6.44
C ALA A 127 4.62 25.24 -7.52
N GLN A 128 3.90 24.71 -8.52
CA GLN A 128 4.50 23.93 -9.60
C GLN A 128 5.24 24.83 -10.60
N ASP A 129 6.29 24.30 -11.21
CA ASP A 129 6.95 24.97 -12.33
C ASP A 129 6.07 25.01 -13.60
N ASP A 130 6.50 25.78 -14.59
CA ASP A 130 5.74 25.98 -15.83
C ASP A 130 5.48 24.66 -16.58
N TYR A 131 6.49 23.77 -16.63
CA TYR A 131 6.37 22.47 -17.31
C TYR A 131 5.34 21.58 -16.60
N THR A 132 5.43 21.44 -15.30
CA THR A 132 4.50 20.63 -14.48
C THR A 132 3.07 21.18 -14.58
N THR A 133 2.94 22.52 -14.58
CA THR A 133 1.65 23.18 -14.75
C THR A 133 1.04 22.89 -16.15
N ALA A 134 1.85 22.92 -17.20
CA ALA A 134 1.43 22.58 -18.56
C ALA A 134 1.01 21.11 -18.65
N ALA A 135 1.83 20.19 -18.13
CA ALA A 135 1.53 18.76 -18.08
C ALA A 135 0.20 18.46 -17.36
N LEU A 136 -0.03 19.07 -16.20
CA LEU A 136 -1.27 18.93 -15.43
C LEU A 136 -2.49 19.43 -16.18
N ARG A 137 -2.37 20.58 -16.88
CA ARG A 137 -3.47 21.17 -17.68
C ARG A 137 -3.79 20.31 -18.89
N SER A 138 -2.78 19.85 -19.61
CA SER A 138 -2.96 18.99 -20.79
C SER A 138 -3.52 17.62 -20.42
N TYR A 139 -3.04 17.00 -19.36
CA TYR A 139 -3.63 15.77 -18.81
C TYR A 139 -5.09 15.96 -18.44
N ALA A 140 -5.43 17.03 -17.71
CA ALA A 140 -6.82 17.35 -17.36
C ALA A 140 -7.69 17.58 -18.61
N ALA A 141 -7.16 18.23 -19.64
CA ALA A 141 -7.86 18.43 -20.91
C ALA A 141 -8.16 17.10 -21.61
N GLY A 142 -7.22 16.13 -21.60
CA GLY A 142 -7.41 14.78 -22.13
C GLY A 142 -8.48 13.99 -21.39
N VAL A 143 -8.46 13.99 -20.05
CA VAL A 143 -9.52 13.40 -19.21
C VAL A 143 -10.88 14.03 -19.56
N ASN A 144 -10.91 15.35 -19.67
CA ASN A 144 -12.13 16.09 -19.95
C ASN A 144 -12.65 15.87 -21.39
N ALA A 145 -11.79 15.58 -22.34
CA ALA A 145 -12.21 15.18 -23.68
C ALA A 145 -13.05 13.90 -23.64
N TRP A 146 -12.59 12.89 -22.89
CA TRP A 146 -13.36 11.65 -22.68
C TRP A 146 -14.63 11.88 -21.86
N LEU A 147 -14.59 12.72 -20.83
CA LEU A 147 -15.76 13.05 -20.00
C LEU A 147 -16.88 13.73 -20.80
N ARG A 148 -16.56 14.54 -21.82
CA ARG A 148 -17.59 15.12 -22.70
C ARG A 148 -18.33 14.04 -23.45
N GLU A 149 -17.62 13.06 -24.03
CA GLU A 149 -18.22 11.91 -24.72
C GLU A 149 -19.16 11.12 -23.80
N VAL A 150 -18.74 10.92 -22.54
CA VAL A 150 -19.53 10.21 -21.51
C VAL A 150 -20.78 11.01 -21.12
N ASN A 151 -20.63 12.31 -20.87
CA ASN A 151 -21.73 13.18 -20.43
C ASN A 151 -22.79 13.40 -21.56
N GLU A 152 -22.37 13.34 -22.82
CA GLU A 152 -23.27 13.36 -23.97
C GLU A 152 -23.99 12.01 -24.19
N GLY A 153 -23.70 11.00 -23.36
CA GLY A 153 -24.32 9.68 -23.44
C GLY A 153 -23.83 8.80 -24.58
N ALA A 154 -22.76 9.21 -25.29
CA ALA A 154 -22.19 8.47 -26.40
C ALA A 154 -21.55 7.13 -26.01
N ARG A 155 -21.16 6.98 -24.73
CA ARG A 155 -20.36 5.86 -24.20
C ARG A 155 -21.03 5.12 -23.03
N GLY A 156 -22.33 4.94 -23.05
CA GLY A 156 -23.03 4.17 -22.02
C GLY A 156 -22.76 4.61 -20.58
N ARG A 157 -22.51 5.91 -20.34
CA ARG A 157 -22.08 6.55 -19.09
C ARG A 157 -20.60 6.32 -18.69
N GLY A 158 -19.78 5.66 -19.51
CA GLY A 158 -18.33 5.57 -19.31
C GLY A 158 -17.84 4.46 -18.38
N ALA A 159 -18.66 4.01 -17.41
CA ALA A 159 -18.39 2.85 -16.55
C ALA A 159 -19.71 2.30 -16.00
N PRO A 160 -19.80 0.98 -15.70
CA PRO A 160 -21.04 0.37 -15.21
C PRO A 160 -21.47 0.94 -13.85
N GLU A 161 -20.53 1.35 -12.97
CA GLU A 161 -20.82 1.90 -11.66
C GLU A 161 -21.62 3.20 -11.71
N PHE A 162 -21.48 4.00 -12.75
CA PHE A 162 -22.24 5.26 -12.90
C PHE A 162 -23.75 5.05 -13.11
N TRP A 163 -24.19 3.83 -13.40
CA TRP A 163 -25.61 3.50 -13.39
C TRP A 163 -26.17 3.40 -11.97
N LEU A 164 -25.30 3.13 -10.99
CA LEU A 164 -25.66 2.96 -9.60
C LEU A 164 -25.45 4.22 -8.74
N PHE A 165 -24.41 5.02 -9.07
CA PHE A 165 -23.90 6.01 -8.12
C PHE A 165 -23.91 7.47 -8.62
N GLU A 166 -23.67 7.78 -9.89
CA GLU A 166 -23.53 9.18 -10.29
C GLU A 166 -24.08 9.49 -11.68
N PRO A 167 -25.06 10.41 -11.82
CA PRO A 167 -25.58 10.83 -13.11
C PRO A 167 -24.72 11.90 -13.81
N ASN A 168 -24.04 12.79 -13.08
CA ASN A 168 -23.25 13.90 -13.64
C ASN A 168 -21.82 13.93 -13.08
N ILE A 169 -20.84 13.97 -13.97
CA ILE A 169 -19.43 13.93 -13.61
C ILE A 169 -18.82 15.31 -13.85
N ALA A 170 -18.28 15.93 -12.78
CA ALA A 170 -17.57 17.20 -12.89
C ALA A 170 -16.25 17.05 -13.66
N LEU A 171 -15.88 18.09 -14.41
CA LEU A 171 -14.64 18.13 -15.16
C LEU A 171 -13.42 17.99 -14.23
N TRP A 172 -12.38 17.33 -14.73
CA TRP A 172 -11.12 17.14 -14.06
C TRP A 172 -10.32 18.43 -14.00
N GLN A 173 -9.68 18.71 -12.86
CA GLN A 173 -8.85 19.89 -12.62
C GLN A 173 -7.40 19.47 -12.35
N PRO A 174 -6.39 20.30 -12.59
CA PRO A 174 -5.01 20.07 -12.17
C PRO A 174 -4.84 19.71 -10.70
N SER A 175 -5.62 20.33 -9.82
CA SER A 175 -5.66 20.02 -8.39
C SER A 175 -6.13 18.60 -8.07
N ASP A 176 -6.93 17.97 -8.92
CA ASP A 176 -7.40 16.60 -8.71
C ASP A 176 -6.22 15.62 -8.76
N SER A 177 -5.30 15.82 -9.72
CA SER A 177 -4.09 15.01 -9.83
C SER A 177 -3.15 15.16 -8.64
N LEU A 178 -2.94 16.39 -8.16
CA LEU A 178 -2.15 16.63 -6.94
C LEU A 178 -2.81 16.05 -5.70
N ALA A 179 -4.14 16.11 -5.60
CA ALA A 179 -4.90 15.54 -4.49
C ALA A 179 -4.79 14.02 -4.43
N ILE A 180 -4.75 13.34 -5.58
CA ILE A 180 -4.46 11.89 -5.64
C ILE A 180 -3.06 11.59 -5.12
N GLY A 181 -2.06 12.42 -5.46
CA GLY A 181 -0.70 12.30 -4.90
C GLY A 181 -0.70 12.37 -3.36
N LYS A 182 -1.40 13.35 -2.78
CA LYS A 182 -1.55 13.48 -1.32
C LYS A 182 -2.32 12.33 -0.69
N LEU A 183 -3.32 11.79 -1.37
CA LEU A 183 -4.05 10.60 -0.92
C LEU A 183 -3.15 9.36 -0.94
N MET A 184 -2.30 9.21 -1.95
CA MET A 184 -1.29 8.13 -2.00
C MET A 184 -0.27 8.27 -0.88
N ALA A 185 0.19 9.49 -0.57
CA ALA A 185 1.05 9.73 0.58
C ALA A 185 0.40 9.26 1.89
N LEU A 186 -0.91 9.49 2.09
CA LEU A 186 -1.65 9.00 3.27
C LEU A 186 -1.73 7.47 3.33
N ASN A 187 -1.83 6.79 2.20
CA ASN A 187 -1.82 5.31 2.14
C ASN A 187 -0.46 4.70 2.50
N LEU A 188 0.63 5.47 2.38
CA LEU A 188 2.01 5.00 2.53
C LEU A 188 2.59 5.25 3.93
N THR A 189 1.83 5.83 4.86
CA THR A 189 2.30 6.15 6.21
C THR A 189 1.38 5.58 7.29
N ASP A 190 1.96 5.18 8.42
CA ASP A 190 1.26 4.73 9.63
C ASP A 190 1.91 5.23 10.93
N HIS A 191 2.75 6.28 10.86
CA HIS A 191 3.49 6.79 12.02
C HIS A 191 2.56 7.30 13.14
N VAL A 192 1.46 7.98 12.81
CA VAL A 192 0.45 8.40 13.80
C VAL A 192 -0.09 7.19 14.58
N GLN A 193 -0.43 6.09 13.89
CA GLN A 193 -0.91 4.88 14.56
C GLN A 193 0.17 4.23 15.44
N ARG A 194 1.44 4.27 15.00
CA ARG A 194 2.59 3.72 15.75
C ARG A 194 2.87 4.50 17.02
N GLU A 195 2.85 5.83 16.97
CA GLU A 195 2.99 6.68 18.15
C GLU A 195 1.89 6.40 19.17
N VAL A 196 0.62 6.36 18.71
CA VAL A 196 -0.55 6.09 19.55
C VAL A 196 -0.46 4.68 20.16
N LEU A 197 -0.08 3.68 19.37
CA LEU A 197 0.10 2.31 19.87
C LEU A 197 1.19 2.24 20.93
N ARG A 198 2.37 2.83 20.66
CA ARG A 198 3.48 2.84 21.63
C ARG A 198 3.09 3.54 22.94
N ALA A 199 2.39 4.68 22.88
CA ALA A 199 1.90 5.37 24.06
C ALA A 199 0.91 4.52 24.85
N ASN A 200 -0.02 3.81 24.19
CA ASN A 200 -0.96 2.91 24.84
C ASN A 200 -0.25 1.70 25.49
N MET A 201 0.70 1.10 24.78
CA MET A 201 1.48 -0.03 25.29
C MET A 201 2.36 0.38 26.49
N ALA A 202 2.99 1.56 26.43
CA ALA A 202 3.80 2.11 27.55
C ALA A 202 3.01 2.40 28.83
N ARG A 203 1.67 2.40 28.79
CA ARG A 203 0.80 2.59 29.97
C ARG A 203 0.49 1.28 30.68
N ILE A 204 0.68 0.13 30.04
CA ILE A 204 0.33 -1.19 30.58
C ILE A 204 1.55 -2.10 30.74
N LEU A 205 2.59 -1.91 29.94
CA LEU A 205 3.80 -2.71 29.98
C LEU A 205 4.97 -1.91 30.56
N PRO A 206 5.82 -2.55 31.37
CA PRO A 206 7.11 -1.97 31.72
C PRO A 206 8.00 -1.88 30.48
N GLN A 207 9.03 -1.02 30.53
CA GLN A 207 9.82 -0.65 29.35
C GLN A 207 10.54 -1.85 28.70
N ASP A 208 11.01 -2.80 29.49
CA ASP A 208 11.64 -4.02 28.99
C ASP A 208 10.63 -4.89 28.21
N ARG A 209 9.41 -5.04 28.71
CA ARG A 209 8.33 -5.78 28.03
C ARG A 209 7.84 -5.05 26.79
N LEU A 210 7.79 -3.70 26.83
CA LEU A 210 7.50 -2.88 25.65
C LEU A 210 8.54 -3.11 24.55
N ALA A 211 9.82 -3.21 24.88
CA ALA A 211 10.90 -3.48 23.95
C ALA A 211 10.87 -4.90 23.35
N ASP A 212 10.17 -5.86 23.98
CA ASP A 212 9.98 -7.19 23.39
C ASP A 212 9.03 -7.15 22.21
N ILE A 213 7.87 -6.52 22.38
CA ILE A 213 6.78 -6.53 21.39
C ILE A 213 6.86 -5.38 20.36
N LEU A 214 7.47 -4.25 20.74
CA LEU A 214 7.77 -3.11 19.86
C LEU A 214 9.28 -2.82 19.88
N PRO A 215 10.11 -3.77 19.40
CA PRO A 215 11.57 -3.63 19.47
C PRO A 215 12.06 -2.51 18.58
N ASP A 216 13.12 -1.85 19.00
CA ASP A 216 13.86 -0.92 18.16
C ASP A 216 14.71 -1.67 17.13
N ALA A 217 14.90 -1.06 15.95
CA ALA A 217 15.83 -1.61 14.98
C ALA A 217 17.26 -1.63 15.55
N PRO A 218 18.04 -2.71 15.34
CA PRO A 218 19.39 -2.83 15.87
C PRO A 218 20.31 -1.66 15.45
N GLY A 219 21.22 -1.26 16.36
CA GLY A 219 22.22 -0.22 16.10
C GLY A 219 22.14 0.93 17.09
N THR A 220 21.81 2.13 16.63
CA THR A 220 21.81 3.33 17.47
C THR A 220 20.95 3.14 18.70
N SER A 221 21.56 3.35 19.88
CA SER A 221 20.81 3.30 21.13
C SER A 221 19.80 4.45 21.18
N VAL A 222 18.55 4.08 21.36
CA VAL A 222 17.48 5.02 21.62
C VAL A 222 17.52 5.40 23.08
N ALA A 223 17.43 6.67 23.42
CA ALA A 223 17.32 7.10 24.79
C ALA A 223 16.06 6.52 25.44
N SER A 224 16.13 6.26 26.74
CA SER A 224 14.96 5.84 27.50
C SER A 224 13.86 6.90 27.36
N LEU A 225 12.69 6.46 26.90
CA LEU A 225 11.54 7.35 26.80
C LEU A 225 10.91 7.60 28.18
N PRO A 226 10.32 8.75 28.43
CA PRO A 226 9.60 9.02 29.67
C PRO A 226 8.36 8.12 29.78
N GLU A 227 7.90 7.90 31.02
CA GLU A 227 6.58 7.32 31.24
C GLU A 227 5.52 8.25 30.65
N TYR A 228 4.68 7.73 29.74
CA TYR A 228 3.76 8.56 28.95
C TYR A 228 2.83 9.42 29.83
N ALA A 229 2.29 8.84 30.91
CA ALA A 229 1.43 9.55 31.83
C ALA A 229 2.13 10.74 32.54
N SER A 230 3.44 10.68 32.72
CA SER A 230 4.21 11.74 33.40
C SER A 230 4.38 13.00 32.58
N LEU A 231 4.07 12.95 31.28
CA LEU A 231 4.13 14.11 30.38
C LEU A 231 3.00 15.10 30.61
N PHE A 232 1.96 14.74 31.37
CA PHE A 232 0.74 15.52 31.51
C PHE A 232 0.29 15.63 32.95
N ASP A 233 -0.23 16.82 33.33
CA ASP A 233 -0.82 17.08 34.66
C ASP A 233 -2.25 16.53 34.81
N ALA A 234 -2.86 16.08 33.70
CA ALA A 234 -4.23 15.60 33.66
C ALA A 234 -4.30 14.07 33.48
N PRO A 235 -5.32 13.39 34.05
CA PRO A 235 -5.43 11.95 33.95
C PRO A 235 -5.74 11.51 32.50
N LEU A 236 -5.13 10.40 32.11
CA LEU A 236 -5.42 9.73 30.82
C LEU A 236 -6.74 8.95 30.91
N PRO A 237 -7.47 8.84 29.78
CA PRO A 237 -8.69 8.06 29.73
C PRO A 237 -8.45 6.56 30.02
N SER A 238 -9.50 5.87 30.49
CA SER A 238 -9.48 4.42 30.64
C SER A 238 -9.43 3.70 29.31
N PHE A 239 -8.76 2.55 29.23
CA PHE A 239 -8.74 1.66 28.04
C PHE A 239 -10.12 1.13 27.62
N ALA A 240 -11.12 1.14 28.52
CA ALA A 240 -12.51 0.78 28.19
C ALA A 240 -13.14 1.69 27.12
N SER A 241 -12.52 2.86 26.84
CA SER A 241 -12.97 3.79 25.79
C SER A 241 -12.43 3.45 24.39
N LEU A 242 -11.60 2.43 24.24
CA LEU A 242 -11.13 1.93 22.94
C LEU A 242 -12.29 1.24 22.21
N GLN A 243 -13.03 2.01 21.43
CA GLN A 243 -14.01 1.46 20.50
C GLN A 243 -13.26 1.00 19.24
N ASN A 244 -13.14 -0.30 19.05
CA ASN A 244 -12.74 -0.88 17.78
C ASN A 244 -13.88 -0.72 16.77
N THR A 245 -13.95 0.42 16.11
CA THR A 245 -14.82 0.56 14.93
C THR A 245 -14.16 -0.19 13.78
N PRO A 246 -14.84 -1.13 13.12
CA PRO A 246 -14.28 -1.76 11.94
C PRO A 246 -13.88 -0.69 10.92
N PRO A 247 -12.71 -0.81 10.29
CA PRO A 247 -12.30 0.15 9.27
C PRO A 247 -13.30 0.12 8.10
N ASP A 248 -13.67 1.30 7.61
CA ASP A 248 -14.42 1.43 6.36
C ASP A 248 -13.52 0.92 5.21
N PRO A 249 -13.99 -0.04 4.38
CA PRO A 249 -13.22 -0.53 3.22
C PRO A 249 -12.77 0.57 2.25
N LEU A 250 -13.49 1.71 2.22
CA LEU A 250 -13.14 2.88 1.41
C LEU A 250 -12.21 3.86 2.13
N SER A 251 -11.80 3.56 3.37
CA SER A 251 -10.84 4.40 4.08
C SER A 251 -9.46 4.32 3.45
N PRO A 252 -8.80 5.46 3.16
CA PRO A 252 -7.42 5.46 2.72
C PRO A 252 -6.43 5.15 3.84
N VAL A 253 -6.86 5.21 5.10
CA VAL A 253 -6.03 4.83 6.23
C VAL A 253 -5.99 3.32 6.36
N LYS A 254 -4.82 2.75 6.22
CA LYS A 254 -4.63 1.30 6.24
C LYS A 254 -4.39 0.80 7.67
N PRO A 255 -4.78 -0.45 7.98
CA PRO A 255 -4.39 -1.11 9.21
C PRO A 255 -2.86 -1.16 9.36
N ARG A 256 -2.38 -1.18 10.60
CA ARG A 256 -0.95 -1.28 10.90
C ARG A 256 -0.26 -2.40 10.10
N GLY A 257 0.88 -2.05 9.51
CA GLY A 257 1.70 -2.95 8.68
C GLY A 257 1.21 -3.14 7.24
N LEU A 258 0.10 -2.52 6.83
CA LEU A 258 -0.37 -2.49 5.43
C LEU A 258 -0.14 -1.13 4.76
N ALA A 259 0.56 -0.20 5.40
CA ALA A 259 0.90 1.11 4.85
C ALA A 259 2.11 1.02 3.91
N GLY A 260 1.92 0.43 2.75
CA GLY A 260 2.93 0.30 1.71
C GLY A 260 4.20 -0.47 2.09
N ALA A 261 4.68 -1.25 1.19
CA ALA A 261 6.01 -1.86 1.23
C ALA A 261 6.54 -1.96 -0.19
N SER A 262 7.78 -2.40 -0.39
CA SER A 262 8.33 -2.55 -1.73
C SER A 262 9.65 -3.27 -1.69
N ASN A 263 10.14 -3.72 -2.85
CA ASN A 263 11.55 -4.04 -3.04
C ASN A 263 12.09 -3.23 -4.22
N ALA A 264 13.35 -2.80 -4.14
CA ALA A 264 14.12 -2.32 -5.26
C ALA A 264 15.58 -2.65 -5.07
N TRP A 265 16.25 -3.11 -6.13
CA TRP A 265 17.70 -3.33 -6.13
C TRP A 265 18.29 -3.16 -7.51
N ALA A 266 19.55 -2.76 -7.53
CA ALA A 266 20.30 -2.52 -8.75
C ALA A 266 21.68 -3.14 -8.66
N ALA A 267 22.16 -3.63 -9.80
CA ALA A 267 23.53 -4.09 -9.99
C ALA A 267 24.29 -3.16 -10.94
N THR A 268 25.54 -2.83 -10.57
CA THR A 268 26.46 -2.12 -11.46
C THR A 268 26.96 -3.01 -12.60
N PRO A 269 27.59 -2.47 -13.67
CA PRO A 269 28.14 -3.28 -14.76
C PRO A 269 29.06 -4.41 -14.31
N ALA A 270 29.87 -4.20 -13.25
CA ALA A 270 30.77 -5.21 -12.70
C ALA A 270 30.05 -6.41 -12.08
N ARG A 271 28.78 -6.29 -11.73
CA ARG A 271 27.93 -7.35 -11.17
C ARG A 271 26.84 -7.82 -12.14
N SER A 272 26.87 -7.37 -13.39
CA SER A 272 25.97 -7.77 -14.46
C SER A 272 26.69 -8.60 -15.51
N ALA A 273 26.11 -9.73 -15.89
CA ALA A 273 26.67 -10.62 -16.92
C ALA A 273 26.76 -9.95 -18.30
N ALA A 274 25.86 -9.01 -18.58
CA ALA A 274 25.83 -8.28 -19.85
C ALA A 274 26.69 -7.00 -19.86
N GLY A 275 27.36 -6.65 -18.73
CA GLY A 275 28.27 -5.53 -18.64
C GLY A 275 27.62 -4.13 -18.64
N SER A 276 26.33 -4.05 -18.29
CA SER A 276 25.60 -2.81 -18.04
C SER A 276 24.76 -2.97 -16.79
N THR A 277 24.09 -1.90 -16.34
CA THR A 277 23.31 -1.95 -15.11
C THR A 277 22.00 -2.77 -15.25
N LEU A 278 21.57 -3.33 -14.13
CA LEU A 278 20.27 -3.97 -13.95
C LEU A 278 19.52 -3.28 -12.81
N LEU A 279 18.19 -3.13 -12.92
CA LEU A 279 17.32 -2.67 -11.85
C LEU A 279 16.08 -3.58 -11.77
N ALA A 280 15.71 -4.00 -10.57
CA ALA A 280 14.41 -4.60 -10.29
C ALA A 280 13.63 -3.71 -9.32
N ASN A 281 12.33 -3.56 -9.53
CA ASN A 281 11.42 -2.87 -8.62
C ASN A 281 10.04 -3.55 -8.60
N ASP A 282 9.53 -3.77 -7.40
CA ASP A 282 8.19 -4.30 -7.15
C ASP A 282 7.56 -3.60 -5.93
N PRO A 283 6.83 -2.51 -6.17
CA PRO A 283 6.06 -1.82 -5.12
C PRO A 283 4.93 -2.71 -4.60
N HIS A 284 4.84 -2.84 -3.27
CA HIS A 284 3.80 -3.62 -2.60
C HIS A 284 2.74 -2.68 -2.03
N LEU A 285 1.54 -2.81 -2.55
CA LEU A 285 0.37 -2.03 -2.14
C LEU A 285 -0.84 -2.98 -2.00
N GLU A 286 -1.98 -2.41 -1.63
CA GLU A 286 -3.24 -3.14 -1.58
C GLU A 286 -3.57 -3.74 -2.95
N LEU A 287 -4.03 -4.98 -2.95
CA LEU A 287 -4.53 -5.65 -4.14
C LEU A 287 -6.00 -5.29 -4.33
N THR A 288 -6.32 -4.61 -5.43
CA THR A 288 -7.67 -4.16 -5.78
C THR A 288 -8.02 -4.50 -7.22
N ALA A 289 -9.30 -4.60 -7.53
CA ALA A 289 -9.83 -4.67 -8.90
C ALA A 289 -10.64 -3.41 -9.22
N PRO A 290 -10.19 -2.61 -10.21
CA PRO A 290 -8.95 -2.74 -10.95
C PRO A 290 -7.71 -2.45 -10.07
N SER A 291 -6.53 -2.91 -10.50
CA SER A 291 -5.26 -2.57 -9.85
C SER A 291 -5.08 -1.05 -9.77
N ILE A 292 -4.37 -0.58 -8.75
CA ILE A 292 -3.94 0.81 -8.67
C ILE A 292 -2.98 1.19 -9.82
N TRP A 293 -2.24 0.20 -10.34
CA TRP A 293 -1.28 0.37 -11.40
C TRP A 293 -1.95 0.33 -12.78
N TYR A 294 -1.42 1.14 -13.69
CA TYR A 294 -1.75 1.16 -15.09
C TYR A 294 -0.47 1.31 -15.91
N LEU A 295 -0.24 0.46 -16.90
CA LEU A 295 0.96 0.51 -17.73
C LEU A 295 0.77 1.50 -18.88
N ALA A 296 1.79 2.31 -19.17
CA ALA A 296 1.77 3.22 -20.31
C ALA A 296 3.17 3.48 -20.86
N ARG A 297 3.22 3.80 -22.15
CA ARG A 297 4.41 4.29 -22.84
C ARG A 297 4.13 5.68 -23.41
N LEU A 298 5.02 6.64 -23.16
CA LEU A 298 4.93 8.03 -23.57
C LEU A 298 6.10 8.38 -24.48
N GLU A 299 5.85 9.03 -25.62
CA GLU A 299 6.89 9.62 -26.46
C GLU A 299 7.07 11.08 -26.07
N LEU A 300 8.06 11.37 -25.22
CA LEU A 300 8.39 12.73 -24.81
C LEU A 300 9.48 13.32 -25.69
N GLU A 301 9.64 14.65 -25.69
CA GLU A 301 10.73 15.33 -26.38
C GLU A 301 12.11 14.85 -25.93
N THR A 302 12.26 14.39 -24.70
CA THR A 302 13.47 13.78 -24.14
C THR A 302 13.67 12.31 -24.52
N GLY A 303 12.70 11.72 -25.23
CA GLY A 303 12.68 10.31 -25.65
C GLY A 303 11.55 9.52 -25.01
N GLY A 304 11.37 8.30 -25.50
CA GLY A 304 10.35 7.38 -25.01
C GLY A 304 10.55 7.00 -23.54
N VAL A 305 9.44 6.96 -22.79
CA VAL A 305 9.36 6.53 -21.37
C VAL A 305 8.28 5.47 -21.23
N ILE A 306 8.54 4.38 -20.49
CA ILE A 306 7.59 3.28 -20.29
C ILE A 306 7.63 2.78 -18.85
N GLY A 307 6.46 2.46 -18.28
CA GLY A 307 6.38 1.90 -16.93
C GLY A 307 4.98 1.92 -16.32
N GLY A 308 4.96 1.87 -14.99
CA GLY A 308 3.74 1.93 -14.19
C GLY A 308 3.32 3.37 -13.88
N THR A 309 2.07 3.69 -14.20
CA THR A 309 1.41 4.97 -13.90
C THR A 309 0.32 4.78 -12.86
N PHE A 310 -0.19 5.89 -12.32
CA PHE A 310 -1.44 5.90 -11.54
C PHE A 310 -2.53 6.64 -12.32
N PRO A 311 -3.70 6.03 -12.57
CA PRO A 311 -4.84 6.73 -13.14
C PRO A 311 -5.21 7.96 -12.29
N GLY A 312 -5.11 9.13 -12.89
CA GLY A 312 -5.34 10.41 -12.24
C GLY A 312 -4.11 11.34 -12.18
N ALA A 313 -2.89 10.86 -12.55
CA ALA A 313 -1.67 11.68 -12.56
C ALA A 313 -0.88 11.52 -13.87
N PRO A 314 -0.28 12.62 -14.41
CA PRO A 314 0.48 12.61 -15.67
C PRO A 314 1.92 12.12 -15.48
N VAL A 315 2.14 10.93 -14.89
CA VAL A 315 3.50 10.49 -14.54
C VAL A 315 3.68 8.99 -14.69
N VAL A 316 4.81 8.56 -15.22
CA VAL A 316 5.34 7.20 -15.07
C VAL A 316 6.12 7.16 -13.75
N LEU A 317 5.49 6.56 -12.73
CA LEU A 317 5.99 6.60 -11.35
C LEU A 317 7.21 5.71 -11.15
N VAL A 318 7.21 4.55 -11.79
CA VAL A 318 8.31 3.56 -11.82
C VAL A 318 8.45 3.06 -13.24
N GLY A 319 9.68 2.97 -13.76
CA GLY A 319 9.88 2.61 -15.15
C GLY A 319 11.24 2.92 -15.68
N ARG A 320 11.33 3.05 -16.99
CA ARG A 320 12.57 3.37 -17.70
C ARG A 320 12.35 4.28 -18.91
N SER A 321 13.40 5.00 -19.27
CA SER A 321 13.66 5.51 -20.61
C SER A 321 14.74 4.66 -21.30
N ASN A 322 15.29 5.16 -22.41
CA ASN A 322 16.50 4.55 -23.00
C ASN A 322 17.79 4.86 -22.22
N GLN A 323 17.77 5.88 -21.37
CA GLN A 323 18.93 6.39 -20.64
C GLN A 323 18.90 6.04 -19.17
N LEU A 324 17.73 6.04 -18.55
CA LEU A 324 17.55 5.96 -17.12
C LEU A 324 16.46 4.92 -16.75
N GLY A 325 16.70 4.15 -15.68
CA GLY A 325 15.69 3.35 -14.99
C GLY A 325 15.50 3.84 -13.56
N TRP A 326 14.27 3.86 -13.07
CA TRP A 326 13.96 4.28 -11.70
C TRP A 326 12.91 3.40 -11.05
N GLY A 327 13.08 3.19 -9.75
CA GLY A 327 12.17 2.48 -8.89
C GLY A 327 12.05 3.14 -7.52
N LEU A 328 10.94 2.93 -6.86
CA LEU A 328 10.64 3.53 -5.56
C LEU A 328 10.37 2.44 -4.51
N THR A 329 10.87 2.68 -3.30
CA THR A 329 10.46 1.90 -2.12
C THR A 329 10.12 2.86 -0.99
N ASN A 330 9.09 2.51 -0.19
CA ASN A 330 8.76 3.30 1.00
C ASN A 330 9.96 3.32 1.96
N SER A 331 10.40 4.52 2.37
CA SER A 331 11.54 4.70 3.25
C SER A 331 11.17 4.53 4.73
N TYR A 332 9.88 4.52 5.08
CA TYR A 332 9.38 4.62 6.47
C TYR A 332 10.04 5.74 7.27
N ALA A 333 10.41 6.83 6.60
CA ALA A 333 10.97 7.99 7.27
C ALA A 333 9.95 8.59 8.24
N ASP A 334 10.43 9.00 9.39
CA ASP A 334 9.63 9.57 10.48
C ASP A 334 9.22 11.02 10.13
N ASP A 335 8.16 11.13 9.30
CA ASP A 335 7.66 12.37 8.69
C ASP A 335 6.36 12.90 9.31
N GLN A 336 5.92 12.28 10.45
CA GLN A 336 4.72 12.66 11.20
C GLN A 336 5.03 12.78 12.70
N ASP A 337 4.29 13.64 13.40
CA ASP A 337 4.25 13.69 14.87
C ASP A 337 2.84 14.01 15.36
N VAL A 338 2.46 13.38 16.47
CA VAL A 338 1.24 13.70 17.20
C VAL A 338 1.56 14.64 18.35
N PHE A 339 0.85 15.76 18.42
CA PHE A 339 0.94 16.70 19.53
C PHE A 339 -0.36 16.70 20.35
N ILE A 340 -0.20 16.72 21.65
CA ILE A 340 -1.30 16.93 22.60
C ILE A 340 -1.34 18.41 22.96
N GLU A 341 -2.43 19.09 22.64
CA GLU A 341 -2.62 20.52 22.84
C GLU A 341 -3.47 20.76 24.09
N LYS A 342 -2.97 21.56 25.02
CA LYS A 342 -3.72 21.95 26.24
C LYS A 342 -4.74 23.03 25.91
N VAL A 343 -6.02 22.73 26.12
CA VAL A 343 -7.13 23.65 25.85
C VAL A 343 -7.30 24.62 27.02
N ASN A 344 -7.58 25.88 26.73
CA ASN A 344 -7.87 26.88 27.75
C ASN A 344 -9.18 26.54 28.46
N PRO A 345 -9.21 26.34 29.80
CA PRO A 345 -10.43 26.03 30.56
C PRO A 345 -11.52 27.07 30.41
N ASP A 346 -11.16 28.36 30.23
CA ASP A 346 -12.11 29.48 30.12
C ASP A 346 -12.54 29.74 28.66
N ASN A 347 -11.84 29.18 27.67
CA ASN A 347 -12.13 29.36 26.25
C ASN A 347 -11.67 28.16 25.40
N SER A 348 -12.58 27.29 25.03
CA SER A 348 -12.31 26.09 24.26
C SER A 348 -11.76 26.30 22.83
N GLU A 349 -11.77 27.55 22.34
CA GLU A 349 -11.18 27.93 21.06
C GLU A 349 -9.71 28.36 21.18
N GLN A 350 -9.09 28.22 22.36
CA GLN A 350 -7.68 28.53 22.58
C GLN A 350 -6.91 27.33 23.10
N VAL A 351 -5.66 27.22 22.65
CA VAL A 351 -4.68 26.25 23.14
C VAL A 351 -3.45 26.95 23.69
N LEU A 352 -2.77 26.28 24.60
CA LEU A 352 -1.52 26.76 25.16
C LEU A 352 -0.39 26.56 24.12
N THR A 353 0.37 27.64 23.89
CA THR A 353 1.61 27.65 23.08
C THR A 353 2.77 28.07 23.97
N PRO A 354 4.04 28.00 23.49
CA PRO A 354 5.17 28.54 24.25
C PRO A 354 5.03 30.02 24.60
N GLU A 355 4.29 30.76 23.77
CA GLU A 355 4.04 32.19 23.93
C GLU A 355 2.80 32.52 24.80
N GLY A 356 2.04 31.52 25.23
CA GLY A 356 0.78 31.66 25.99
C GLY A 356 -0.44 31.14 25.23
N TRP A 357 -1.64 31.54 25.69
CA TRP A 357 -2.90 31.11 25.09
C TRP A 357 -3.07 31.73 23.69
N LYS A 358 -3.30 30.89 22.67
CA LYS A 358 -3.50 31.29 21.28
C LYS A 358 -4.80 30.71 20.74
N THR A 359 -5.55 31.55 20.02
CA THR A 359 -6.81 31.13 19.38
C THR A 359 -6.51 30.21 18.19
N LEU A 360 -7.20 29.07 18.12
CA LEU A 360 -7.13 28.11 17.00
C LEU A 360 -7.65 28.78 15.72
N GLN A 361 -6.99 28.49 14.62
CA GLN A 361 -7.58 28.78 13.31
C GLN A 361 -8.77 27.86 13.09
N SER A 362 -9.86 28.40 12.52
CA SER A 362 -11.04 27.59 12.28
C SER A 362 -11.70 27.89 10.92
N ARG A 363 -12.35 26.86 10.35
CA ARG A 363 -13.14 26.95 9.13
C ARG A 363 -14.35 26.03 9.20
N GLN A 364 -15.50 26.52 8.74
CA GLN A 364 -16.70 25.70 8.62
C GLN A 364 -16.62 24.83 7.37
N SER A 365 -17.10 23.59 7.49
CA SER A 365 -17.21 22.63 6.40
C SER A 365 -18.53 21.88 6.51
N ILE A 366 -19.11 21.51 5.37
CA ILE A 366 -20.37 20.75 5.32
C ILE A 366 -20.07 19.40 4.65
N ILE A 367 -20.52 18.33 5.27
CA ILE A 367 -20.52 16.97 4.70
C ILE A 367 -21.96 16.67 4.31
N ASN A 368 -22.22 16.60 3.01
CA ASN A 368 -23.49 16.13 2.49
C ASN A 368 -23.52 14.60 2.57
N ILE A 369 -24.66 14.06 2.95
CA ILE A 369 -24.84 12.61 3.16
C ILE A 369 -26.01 12.16 2.31
N ASN A 370 -25.79 11.12 1.50
CA ASN A 370 -26.88 10.54 0.73
C ASN A 370 -27.97 10.00 1.68
N ASP A 371 -29.22 10.35 1.41
CA ASP A 371 -30.41 9.95 2.19
C ASP A 371 -30.38 10.37 3.67
N ALA A 372 -29.62 11.41 4.05
CA ALA A 372 -29.58 11.96 5.40
C ALA A 372 -29.31 13.48 5.41
N ASP A 373 -29.57 14.11 6.55
CA ASP A 373 -29.25 15.53 6.76
C ASP A 373 -27.73 15.78 6.70
N PRO A 374 -27.29 16.92 6.12
CA PRO A 374 -25.89 17.28 6.08
C PRO A 374 -25.34 17.56 7.48
N ILE A 375 -24.07 17.24 7.68
CA ILE A 375 -23.35 17.51 8.93
C ILE A 375 -22.52 18.78 8.76
N GLN A 376 -22.70 19.73 9.68
CA GLN A 376 -21.83 20.89 9.80
C GLN A 376 -20.64 20.55 10.69
N LEU A 377 -19.42 20.80 10.20
CA LEU A 377 -18.16 20.47 10.85
C LEU A 377 -17.31 21.73 11.00
N THR A 378 -16.82 21.99 12.21
CA THR A 378 -15.80 23.01 12.43
C THR A 378 -14.41 22.36 12.37
N LEU A 379 -13.66 22.69 11.35
CA LEU A 379 -12.25 22.33 11.20
C LEU A 379 -11.41 23.30 12.03
N ARG A 380 -10.41 22.78 12.75
CA ARG A 380 -9.53 23.59 13.61
C ARG A 380 -8.07 23.21 13.41
N TRP A 381 -7.18 24.19 13.53
CA TRP A 381 -5.74 24.01 13.45
C TRP A 381 -5.06 24.74 14.61
N SER A 382 -4.12 24.06 15.24
CA SER A 382 -3.07 24.66 16.07
C SER A 382 -1.87 25.05 15.19
N ASP A 383 -0.83 25.61 15.81
CA ASP A 383 0.44 25.83 15.09
C ASP A 383 1.15 24.53 14.70
N ASN A 384 0.83 23.42 15.37
CA ASN A 384 1.41 22.11 15.10
C ASN A 384 0.67 21.33 14.01
N GLY A 385 -0.55 21.74 13.64
CA GLY A 385 -1.31 21.12 12.56
C GLY A 385 -2.81 20.99 12.84
N PRO A 386 -3.55 20.25 12.00
CA PRO A 386 -4.97 20.03 12.15
C PRO A 386 -5.30 19.29 13.43
N ILE A 387 -6.37 19.73 14.12
CA ILE A 387 -6.96 19.04 15.28
C ILE A 387 -7.83 17.88 14.79
N LEU A 388 -7.51 16.67 15.22
CA LEU A 388 -8.23 15.46 14.89
C LEU A 388 -9.23 15.05 15.97
N GLU A 389 -10.25 14.27 15.60
CA GLU A 389 -11.21 13.70 16.54
C GLU A 389 -10.60 12.49 17.27
N GLY A 390 -11.01 12.27 18.52
CA GLY A 390 -10.48 11.20 19.35
C GLY A 390 -10.70 9.78 18.81
N ASN A 391 -11.76 9.56 18.00
CA ASN A 391 -12.02 8.27 17.34
C ASN A 391 -11.11 8.01 16.13
N GLN A 392 -10.41 9.04 15.64
CA GLN A 392 -9.44 8.89 14.56
C GLN A 392 -8.11 8.38 15.12
N PHE A 393 -7.52 7.36 14.50
CA PHE A 393 -6.26 6.74 14.92
C PHE A 393 -6.19 6.25 16.39
N GLY A 394 -7.34 6.18 17.09
CA GLY A 394 -7.37 5.83 18.50
C GLY A 394 -6.88 6.93 19.44
N LEU A 395 -6.84 8.19 18.99
CA LEU A 395 -6.32 9.35 19.75
C LEU A 395 -7.02 9.57 21.08
N ALA A 396 -8.31 9.20 21.22
CA ALA A 396 -9.05 9.34 22.49
C ALA A 396 -8.34 8.64 23.66
N ALA A 397 -7.67 7.52 23.42
CA ALA A 397 -7.02 6.75 24.47
C ALA A 397 -5.76 7.43 25.02
N VAL A 398 -5.11 8.26 24.22
CA VAL A 398 -3.83 8.92 24.54
C VAL A 398 -3.97 10.42 24.81
N THR A 399 -5.17 10.98 24.66
CA THR A 399 -5.45 12.42 24.88
C THR A 399 -6.04 12.66 26.27
N PRO A 400 -5.32 13.35 27.18
CA PRO A 400 -5.83 13.62 28.52
C PRO A 400 -7.07 14.52 28.54
N ALA A 401 -7.82 14.52 29.64
CA ALA A 401 -8.95 15.43 29.83
C ALA A 401 -8.49 16.90 29.70
N GLY A 402 -9.31 17.75 29.05
CA GLY A 402 -8.98 19.16 28.80
C GLY A 402 -7.93 19.38 27.71
N HIS A 403 -7.62 18.37 26.91
CA HIS A 403 -6.68 18.44 25.80
C HIS A 403 -7.33 17.98 24.49
N VAL A 404 -6.70 18.30 23.36
CA VAL A 404 -7.03 17.80 22.03
C VAL A 404 -5.75 17.36 21.34
N ALA A 405 -5.85 16.51 20.31
CA ALA A 405 -4.71 16.04 19.55
C ALA A 405 -4.62 16.76 18.20
N SER A 406 -3.43 17.19 17.84
CA SER A 406 -3.09 17.70 16.51
C SER A 406 -2.03 16.82 15.85
N VAL A 407 -1.92 16.88 14.51
CA VAL A 407 -0.94 16.08 13.74
C VAL A 407 -0.12 17.01 12.86
N ALA A 408 1.20 16.96 13.01
CA ALA A 408 2.13 17.47 12.02
C ALA A 408 2.49 16.37 11.03
N TRP A 409 2.54 16.70 9.75
CA TRP A 409 2.95 15.81 8.68
C TRP A 409 3.49 16.61 7.51
N THR A 410 4.63 16.19 6.94
CA THR A 410 5.29 16.91 5.85
C THR A 410 4.42 17.10 4.61
N ALA A 411 3.45 16.19 4.37
CA ALA A 411 2.48 16.33 3.28
C ALA A 411 1.41 17.42 3.51
N LEU A 412 1.25 17.93 4.75
CA LEU A 412 0.28 18.99 5.06
C LEU A 412 0.84 20.39 4.72
N THR A 413 1.31 20.54 3.48
CA THR A 413 1.83 21.80 2.93
C THR A 413 1.03 22.20 1.70
N ASP A 414 0.97 23.51 1.42
CA ASP A 414 0.40 24.10 0.21
C ASP A 414 1.47 24.37 -0.88
N THR A 415 2.70 23.94 -0.66
CA THR A 415 3.82 24.03 -1.59
C THR A 415 4.38 22.64 -1.95
N ASP A 416 3.52 21.66 -2.11
CA ASP A 416 3.91 20.29 -2.46
C ASP A 416 4.31 20.19 -3.94
N THR A 417 5.59 19.99 -4.18
CA THR A 417 6.21 19.84 -5.51
C THR A 417 6.60 18.40 -5.84
N SER A 418 6.04 17.42 -5.12
CA SER A 418 6.38 15.98 -5.32
C SER A 418 6.13 15.53 -6.76
N LEU A 419 5.04 15.98 -7.41
CA LEU A 419 4.78 15.63 -8.81
C LEU A 419 5.80 16.25 -9.76
N GLN A 420 6.22 17.49 -9.50
CA GLN A 420 7.30 18.16 -10.24
C GLN A 420 8.61 17.35 -10.17
N ALA A 421 8.99 16.89 -8.98
CA ALA A 421 10.15 16.04 -8.81
C ALA A 421 10.07 14.76 -9.67
N LEU A 422 8.93 14.08 -9.63
CA LEU A 422 8.70 12.85 -10.41
C LEU A 422 8.75 13.10 -11.92
N LEU A 423 8.18 14.20 -12.42
CA LEU A 423 8.26 14.58 -13.83
C LEU A 423 9.69 14.94 -14.25
N LYS A 424 10.49 15.54 -13.36
CA LYS A 424 11.93 15.79 -13.60
C LYS A 424 12.72 14.48 -13.64
N ILE A 425 12.48 13.55 -12.70
CA ILE A 425 13.12 12.22 -12.69
C ILE A 425 12.83 11.46 -13.97
N MET A 426 11.57 11.45 -14.41
CA MET A 426 11.14 10.76 -15.63
C MET A 426 11.84 11.27 -16.90
N ARG A 427 12.28 12.53 -16.92
CA ARG A 427 12.98 13.18 -18.04
C ARG A 427 14.49 13.25 -17.87
N ALA A 428 15.02 12.87 -16.72
CA ALA A 428 16.45 12.87 -16.43
C ALA A 428 17.21 11.93 -17.39
N GLN A 429 18.43 12.34 -17.76
CA GLN A 429 19.25 11.63 -18.73
C GLN A 429 20.33 10.76 -18.06
N ASN A 430 20.60 10.98 -16.77
CA ASN A 430 21.57 10.25 -15.98
C ASN A 430 21.18 10.24 -14.49
N VAL A 431 21.87 9.43 -13.70
CA VAL A 431 21.56 9.25 -12.26
C VAL A 431 21.72 10.54 -11.47
N ASP A 432 22.65 11.43 -11.80
CA ASP A 432 22.89 12.66 -11.05
C ASP A 432 21.76 13.67 -11.25
N GLU A 433 21.22 13.80 -12.46
CA GLU A 433 20.05 14.60 -12.74
C GLU A 433 18.81 14.09 -11.99
N ALA A 434 18.61 12.77 -11.96
CA ALA A 434 17.49 12.16 -11.23
C ALA A 434 17.60 12.37 -9.72
N VAL A 435 18.81 12.23 -9.16
CA VAL A 435 19.09 12.51 -7.73
C VAL A 435 18.84 13.99 -7.43
N ALA A 436 19.30 14.91 -8.27
CA ALA A 436 19.06 16.35 -8.09
C ALA A 436 17.55 16.70 -8.15
N ALA A 437 16.81 16.08 -9.08
CA ALA A 437 15.36 16.26 -9.19
C ALA A 437 14.60 15.86 -7.93
N GLY A 438 15.12 14.89 -7.17
CA GLY A 438 14.55 14.43 -5.90
C GLY A 438 14.48 15.52 -4.81
N GLU A 439 15.20 16.65 -4.95
CA GLU A 439 15.14 17.79 -4.01
C GLU A 439 13.73 18.41 -3.94
N ASP A 440 13.00 18.39 -5.05
CA ASP A 440 11.63 18.92 -5.11
C ASP A 440 10.59 17.96 -4.52
N PHE A 441 10.95 16.72 -4.19
CA PHE A 441 10.01 15.76 -3.63
C PHE A 441 9.73 16.07 -2.15
N VAL A 442 8.44 16.15 -1.78
CA VAL A 442 8.04 16.57 -0.42
C VAL A 442 7.60 15.38 0.43
N ALA A 443 6.59 14.62 0.00
CA ALA A 443 6.00 13.55 0.85
C ALA A 443 5.28 12.47 0.01
N THR A 444 5.15 11.27 0.57
CA THR A 444 5.82 10.68 1.73
C THR A 444 7.20 10.21 1.30
N ALA A 445 8.20 10.35 2.17
CA ALA A 445 9.59 10.09 1.79
C ALA A 445 9.80 8.67 1.23
N GLN A 446 10.57 8.56 0.16
CA GLN A 446 10.84 7.33 -0.58
C GLN A 446 12.34 7.07 -0.69
N ASN A 447 12.72 5.80 -0.84
CA ASN A 447 14.03 5.47 -1.37
C ASN A 447 13.89 5.40 -2.90
N LEU A 448 14.50 6.34 -3.60
CA LEU A 448 14.63 6.36 -5.04
C LEU A 448 15.86 5.54 -5.43
N THR A 449 15.65 4.42 -6.13
CA THR A 449 16.73 3.65 -6.76
C THR A 449 16.76 3.98 -8.24
N VAL A 450 17.88 4.49 -8.72
CA VAL A 450 18.06 4.89 -10.12
C VAL A 450 19.31 4.25 -10.72
N VAL A 451 19.24 3.92 -12.00
CA VAL A 451 20.37 3.45 -12.79
C VAL A 451 20.41 4.15 -14.15
N ASP A 452 21.61 4.46 -14.62
CA ASP A 452 21.90 4.65 -16.03
C ASP A 452 22.73 3.47 -16.55
N ARG A 453 23.32 3.52 -17.74
CA ARG A 453 24.10 2.39 -18.29
C ARG A 453 25.30 1.96 -17.44
N GLU A 454 25.86 2.88 -16.66
CA GLU A 454 27.15 2.71 -15.96
C GLU A 454 27.01 2.78 -14.44
N ASN A 455 26.01 3.54 -13.95
CA ASN A 455 25.88 3.89 -12.54
C ASN A 455 24.60 3.40 -11.92
N ALA A 456 24.66 3.13 -10.61
CA ALA A 456 23.50 2.83 -9.77
C ALA A 456 23.57 3.71 -8.50
N VAL A 457 22.43 4.25 -8.08
CA VAL A 457 22.33 5.10 -6.88
C VAL A 457 21.02 4.79 -6.17
N MET A 458 21.06 4.79 -4.83
CA MET A 458 19.87 4.87 -4.00
C MET A 458 19.91 6.17 -3.16
N LYS A 459 18.88 6.98 -3.26
CA LYS A 459 18.73 8.27 -2.54
C LYS A 459 17.39 8.32 -1.82
N VAL A 460 17.41 8.71 -0.55
CA VAL A 460 16.17 9.09 0.15
C VAL A 460 15.70 10.45 -0.37
N ILE A 461 14.54 10.47 -0.99
CA ILE A 461 13.84 11.69 -1.40
C ILE A 461 12.68 11.96 -0.46
N GLY A 462 12.36 13.22 -0.25
CA GLY A 462 11.30 13.68 0.66
C GLY A 462 11.81 14.58 1.79
N SER A 463 10.89 15.35 2.32
CA SER A 463 11.15 16.29 3.41
C SER A 463 11.16 15.54 4.74
N LEU A 464 12.24 15.64 5.50
CA LEU A 464 12.37 15.09 6.85
C LEU A 464 12.26 16.22 7.89
N PRO A 465 11.44 16.06 8.94
CA PRO A 465 11.30 17.09 9.96
C PRO A 465 12.58 17.23 10.79
N ARG A 466 12.92 18.47 11.15
CA ARG A 466 14.00 18.77 12.08
C ARG A 466 13.45 18.94 13.48
N ARG A 467 13.81 18.03 14.40
CA ARG A 467 13.42 18.03 15.80
C ARG A 467 14.55 18.53 16.69
N ALA A 468 14.22 19.06 17.84
CA ALA A 468 15.23 19.46 18.83
C ALA A 468 15.84 18.24 19.52
N ALA A 469 17.14 18.28 19.83
CA ALA A 469 17.82 17.18 20.50
C ALA A 469 17.24 16.85 21.91
N ARG A 470 16.49 17.80 22.50
CA ARG A 470 15.82 17.62 23.80
C ARG A 470 14.35 17.27 23.70
N HIS A 471 13.86 16.88 22.50
CA HIS A 471 12.49 16.42 22.32
C HIS A 471 12.15 15.29 23.27
N GLN A 472 11.09 15.44 24.06
CA GLN A 472 10.78 14.53 25.18
C GLN A 472 10.51 13.10 24.76
N THR A 473 9.77 12.89 23.69
CA THR A 473 9.38 11.56 23.18
C THR A 473 10.17 11.12 21.94
N GLN A 474 11.06 11.98 21.45
CA GLN A 474 11.82 11.76 20.19
C GLN A 474 10.94 11.50 18.95
N GLY A 475 9.66 11.91 18.95
CA GLY A 475 8.69 11.63 17.88
C GLY A 475 8.15 10.19 17.91
N ARG A 476 8.32 9.45 19.01
CA ARG A 476 7.90 8.03 19.13
C ARG A 476 6.59 7.83 19.89
N MET A 477 6.10 8.85 20.57
CA MET A 477 4.81 8.91 21.26
C MET A 477 4.28 10.34 21.18
N PRO A 478 2.96 10.54 21.27
CA PRO A 478 2.39 11.88 21.33
C PRO A 478 3.05 12.75 22.39
N SER A 479 3.33 14.00 22.08
CA SER A 479 4.10 14.90 22.95
C SER A 479 3.35 16.20 23.26
N PRO A 480 3.61 16.87 24.41
CA PRO A 480 3.07 18.18 24.73
C PRO A 480 3.39 19.25 23.68
N GLY A 481 2.38 19.74 22.96
CA GLY A 481 2.54 20.69 21.84
C GLY A 481 2.89 22.12 22.25
N TRP A 482 2.73 22.45 23.54
CA TRP A 482 3.08 23.77 24.09
C TRP A 482 4.54 23.92 24.53
N LEU A 483 5.30 22.83 24.46
CA LEU A 483 6.72 22.88 24.80
C LEU A 483 7.57 23.13 23.53
N PRO A 484 8.41 24.14 23.50
CA PRO A 484 9.17 24.50 22.31
C PRO A 484 10.13 23.39 21.83
N GLU A 485 10.65 22.59 22.78
CA GLU A 485 11.55 21.45 22.49
C GLU A 485 10.86 20.30 21.78
N ASN A 486 9.53 20.19 21.84
CA ASN A 486 8.78 19.13 21.16
C ASN A 486 8.36 19.52 19.74
N ARG A 487 8.41 20.81 19.42
CA ARG A 487 7.92 21.31 18.12
C ARG A 487 8.94 21.16 17.00
N TRP A 488 8.46 21.02 15.78
CA TRP A 488 9.32 21.01 14.59
C TRP A 488 10.01 22.37 14.40
N GLN A 489 11.28 22.31 14.02
CA GLN A 489 12.12 23.46 13.73
C GLN A 489 12.35 23.64 12.22
N GLY A 490 11.38 23.26 11.40
CA GLY A 490 11.45 23.18 9.96
C GLY A 490 11.86 21.78 9.48
N THR A 491 12.44 21.69 8.29
CA THR A 491 12.90 20.44 7.67
C THR A 491 14.43 20.36 7.60
N MET A 492 14.96 19.18 7.46
CA MET A 492 16.36 18.94 7.13
C MET A 492 16.64 19.35 5.68
N THR A 493 17.89 19.69 5.38
CA THR A 493 18.30 19.96 3.99
C THR A 493 18.32 18.66 3.19
N TYR A 494 17.96 18.69 1.92
CA TYR A 494 17.97 17.52 1.04
C TYR A 494 19.33 16.82 0.99
N ALA A 495 20.43 17.57 1.02
CA ALA A 495 21.79 17.01 1.06
C ALA A 495 22.05 16.12 2.30
N ALA A 496 21.31 16.32 3.40
CA ALA A 496 21.42 15.47 4.60
C ALA A 496 20.70 14.12 4.45
N ASN A 497 19.79 13.96 3.49
CA ASN A 497 19.11 12.70 3.23
C ASN A 497 20.13 11.64 2.78
N PRO A 498 20.01 10.38 3.24
CA PRO A 498 20.92 9.30 2.88
C PRO A 498 21.04 9.09 1.38
N GLU A 499 22.27 8.87 0.91
CA GLU A 499 22.59 8.52 -0.46
C GLU A 499 23.62 7.38 -0.45
N PHE A 500 23.42 6.39 -1.32
CA PHE A 500 24.28 5.22 -1.42
C PHE A 500 24.65 5.00 -2.89
N ARG A 501 25.97 5.05 -3.15
CA ARG A 501 26.56 4.70 -4.44
C ARG A 501 27.43 3.48 -4.24
N PRO A 502 27.07 2.32 -4.81
CA PRO A 502 27.93 1.16 -4.69
C PRO A 502 29.26 1.42 -5.43
N GLY A 503 30.38 1.07 -4.79
CA GLY A 503 31.69 1.06 -5.44
C GLY A 503 31.78 -0.07 -6.49
N ASP A 504 33.00 -0.25 -7.04
CA ASP A 504 33.28 -1.30 -8.03
C ASP A 504 32.78 -2.68 -7.57
N GLY A 505 31.95 -3.31 -8.40
CA GLY A 505 31.35 -4.61 -8.11
C GLY A 505 30.18 -4.58 -7.14
N GLY A 506 29.61 -3.40 -6.87
CA GLY A 506 28.53 -3.22 -5.89
C GLY A 506 27.13 -3.56 -6.38
N ILE A 507 26.29 -3.89 -5.41
CA ILE A 507 24.84 -3.96 -5.55
C ILE A 507 24.26 -3.02 -4.49
N VAL A 508 23.26 -2.24 -4.84
CA VAL A 508 22.49 -1.42 -3.93
C VAL A 508 21.05 -1.88 -3.95
N GLY A 509 20.37 -1.88 -2.80
CA GLY A 509 18.98 -2.28 -2.74
C GLY A 509 18.35 -2.07 -1.38
N ASN A 510 17.04 -2.09 -1.38
CA ASN A 510 16.20 -1.87 -0.21
C ASN A 510 14.92 -2.73 -0.28
N THR A 511 14.56 -3.30 0.85
CA THR A 511 13.30 -4.03 1.07
C THR A 511 12.50 -3.38 2.21
N ASN A 512 12.57 -2.05 2.34
CA ASN A 512 12.05 -1.21 3.43
C ASN A 512 12.79 -1.41 4.77
N ASN A 513 13.91 -2.09 4.76
CA ASN A 513 14.76 -2.30 5.93
C ASN A 513 15.51 -1.03 6.34
N LYS A 514 16.07 -1.04 7.54
CA LYS A 514 16.97 0.02 8.02
C LYS A 514 18.15 0.22 7.07
N ILE A 515 18.29 1.44 6.55
CA ILE A 515 19.32 1.80 5.57
C ILE A 515 20.52 2.51 6.21
N ILE A 516 20.31 3.20 7.33
CA ILE A 516 21.35 3.96 7.99
C ILE A 516 21.16 3.97 9.51
N ASP A 517 22.27 4.02 10.24
CA ASP A 517 22.26 4.13 11.69
C ASP A 517 22.71 5.55 12.10
N ARG A 518 21.73 6.39 12.42
CA ARG A 518 21.96 7.77 12.90
C ARG A 518 21.19 7.98 14.21
N PRO A 519 21.83 8.56 15.24
CA PRO A 519 21.14 8.87 16.48
C PRO A 519 20.15 10.02 16.29
N PHE A 520 19.14 10.06 17.16
CA PHE A 520 18.25 11.23 17.28
C PHE A 520 19.09 12.49 17.60
N PRO A 521 18.84 13.66 17.01
CA PRO A 521 17.72 14.01 16.12
C PRO A 521 18.02 13.88 14.61
N LEU A 522 19.12 13.23 14.22
CA LEU A 522 19.52 13.06 12.82
C LEU A 522 19.05 11.71 12.25
N HIS A 523 18.23 10.97 12.99
CA HIS A 523 17.62 9.72 12.55
C HIS A 523 16.76 9.91 11.29
N VAL A 524 16.53 8.83 10.56
CA VAL A 524 15.60 8.80 9.44
C VAL A 524 14.27 8.19 9.89
N SER A 525 14.36 7.10 10.66
CA SER A 525 13.21 6.42 11.26
C SER A 525 13.64 5.61 12.48
N PHE A 526 12.69 5.32 13.34
CA PHE A 526 12.79 4.28 14.37
C PHE A 526 12.01 3.02 13.97
N ASP A 527 11.00 3.17 13.12
CA ASP A 527 10.00 2.15 12.77
C ASP A 527 10.23 1.62 11.35
N TRP A 528 11.39 1.00 11.14
CA TRP A 528 11.77 0.37 9.88
C TRP A 528 10.93 -0.88 9.58
N GLY A 529 10.90 -1.29 8.31
CA GLY A 529 10.34 -2.57 7.90
C GLY A 529 11.16 -3.77 8.41
N ASP A 530 10.62 -4.96 8.18
CA ASP A 530 11.24 -6.22 8.63
C ASP A 530 12.63 -6.46 8.02
N THR A 531 13.46 -7.24 8.72
CA THR A 531 14.83 -7.58 8.31
C THR A 531 14.92 -8.91 7.56
N GLN A 532 13.86 -9.70 7.53
CA GLN A 532 13.89 -11.06 6.97
C GLN A 532 14.00 -11.03 5.45
N ARG A 533 13.30 -10.10 4.78
CA ARG A 533 13.39 -9.92 3.33
C ARG A 533 14.80 -9.48 2.91
N VAL A 534 15.40 -8.52 3.60
CA VAL A 534 16.76 -8.05 3.27
C VAL A 534 17.79 -9.14 3.49
N GLN A 535 17.66 -9.97 4.53
CA GLN A 535 18.55 -11.11 4.76
C GLN A 535 18.47 -12.13 3.61
N ARG A 536 17.25 -12.41 3.12
CA ARG A 536 17.06 -13.32 1.98
C ARG A 536 17.63 -12.70 0.72
N TRP A 537 17.33 -11.44 0.44
CA TRP A 537 17.87 -10.70 -0.69
C TRP A 537 19.40 -10.67 -0.70
N GLN A 538 20.03 -10.32 0.42
CA GLN A 538 21.50 -10.33 0.54
C GLN A 538 22.08 -11.70 0.21
N ARG A 539 21.48 -12.78 0.73
CA ARG A 539 21.94 -14.14 0.43
C ARG A 539 21.85 -14.44 -1.07
N LEU A 540 20.75 -14.08 -1.73
CA LEU A 540 20.59 -14.29 -3.19
C LEU A 540 21.60 -13.48 -3.99
N MET A 541 21.83 -12.23 -3.60
CA MET A 541 22.80 -11.36 -4.27
C MET A 541 24.26 -11.82 -4.05
N GLN A 542 24.57 -12.42 -2.91
CA GLN A 542 25.92 -12.92 -2.58
C GLN A 542 26.24 -14.28 -3.20
N THR A 543 25.23 -15.10 -3.52
CA THR A 543 25.45 -16.46 -4.07
C THR A 543 25.92 -16.46 -5.51
N ARG A 544 25.80 -15.33 -6.23
CA ARG A 544 26.20 -15.17 -7.62
C ARG A 544 27.22 -14.03 -7.73
N GLU A 545 28.28 -14.26 -8.50
CA GLU A 545 29.28 -13.23 -8.78
C GLU A 545 28.70 -12.16 -9.72
N VAL A 546 27.96 -12.59 -10.72
CA VAL A 546 27.25 -11.72 -11.68
C VAL A 546 25.78 -12.09 -11.80
N HIS A 547 24.95 -11.13 -12.16
CA HIS A 547 23.52 -11.26 -12.30
C HIS A 547 23.07 -11.07 -13.75
N THR A 548 21.92 -11.64 -14.07
CA THR A 548 21.18 -11.44 -15.32
C THR A 548 19.79 -10.93 -15.02
N ARG A 549 19.08 -10.47 -16.03
CA ARG A 549 17.66 -10.14 -15.92
C ARG A 549 16.84 -11.27 -15.29
N GLU A 550 17.08 -12.51 -15.75
CA GLU A 550 16.40 -13.72 -15.25
C GLU A 550 16.68 -13.95 -13.76
N SER A 551 17.93 -13.74 -13.31
CA SER A 551 18.27 -13.87 -11.89
C SER A 551 17.62 -12.81 -11.01
N PHE A 552 17.32 -11.63 -11.56
CA PHE A 552 16.57 -10.59 -10.87
C PHE A 552 15.08 -10.92 -10.80
N ILE A 553 14.52 -11.51 -11.87
CA ILE A 553 13.16 -12.08 -11.87
C ILE A 553 13.03 -13.19 -10.83
N GLU A 554 13.98 -14.17 -10.83
CA GLU A 554 14.02 -15.24 -9.82
C GLU A 554 14.02 -14.69 -8.38
N ALA A 555 14.76 -13.61 -8.13
CA ALA A 555 14.80 -12.98 -6.82
C ALA A 555 13.48 -12.25 -6.45
N GLN A 556 12.80 -11.61 -7.40
CA GLN A 556 11.46 -11.02 -7.19
C GLN A 556 10.40 -12.09 -6.86
N LEU A 557 10.57 -13.29 -7.40
CA LEU A 557 9.64 -14.41 -7.24
C LEU A 557 10.06 -15.39 -6.12
N ASP A 558 11.06 -15.04 -5.30
CA ASP A 558 11.52 -15.90 -4.21
C ASP A 558 10.53 -15.93 -3.05
N THR A 559 10.05 -17.13 -2.74
CA THR A 559 9.03 -17.40 -1.71
C THR A 559 9.60 -18.02 -0.44
N VAL A 560 10.93 -18.10 -0.30
CA VAL A 560 11.55 -18.71 0.87
C VAL A 560 11.45 -17.80 2.11
N SER A 561 10.76 -18.27 3.14
CA SER A 561 10.61 -17.60 4.42
C SER A 561 11.83 -17.82 5.33
N VAL A 562 12.66 -16.80 5.49
CA VAL A 562 13.74 -16.79 6.50
C VAL A 562 13.14 -16.85 7.89
N THR A 563 11.96 -16.23 8.08
CA THR A 563 11.22 -16.27 9.35
C THR A 563 10.90 -17.71 9.76
N ALA A 564 10.33 -18.51 8.86
CA ALA A 564 10.00 -19.90 9.15
C ALA A 564 11.26 -20.71 9.48
N ARG A 565 12.33 -20.53 8.73
CA ARG A 565 13.62 -21.19 8.98
C ARG A 565 14.26 -20.81 10.31
N THR A 566 13.98 -19.61 10.81
CA THR A 566 14.48 -19.14 12.11
C THR A 566 13.58 -19.61 13.27
N LEU A 567 12.26 -19.46 13.11
CA LEU A 567 11.32 -19.72 14.22
C LEU A 567 11.03 -21.20 14.45
N LEU A 568 10.84 -22.01 13.39
CA LEU A 568 10.50 -23.43 13.56
C LEU A 568 11.46 -24.20 14.48
N PRO A 569 12.79 -24.10 14.33
CA PRO A 569 13.72 -24.78 15.23
C PRO A 569 13.62 -24.32 16.67
N LEU A 570 13.14 -23.11 16.94
CA LEU A 570 12.96 -22.55 18.27
C LEU A 570 11.64 -23.00 18.91
N VAL A 571 10.53 -22.77 18.21
CA VAL A 571 9.19 -23.00 18.76
C VAL A 571 8.84 -24.48 18.83
N ALA A 572 9.41 -25.31 17.97
CA ALA A 572 9.20 -26.76 17.95
C ALA A 572 10.25 -27.55 18.71
N ARG A 573 11.28 -26.90 19.29
CA ARG A 573 12.47 -27.55 19.86
C ARG A 573 12.14 -28.77 20.72
N ASP A 574 11.20 -28.64 21.64
CA ASP A 574 10.86 -29.68 22.60
C ASP A 574 9.70 -30.57 22.12
N LEU A 575 9.11 -30.28 20.97
CA LEU A 575 7.96 -31.00 20.38
C LEU A 575 8.39 -32.09 19.40
N TRP A 576 9.60 -32.00 18.83
CA TRP A 576 10.10 -32.99 17.85
C TRP A 576 10.25 -34.42 18.42
N PHE A 577 10.43 -34.58 19.73
CA PHE A 577 10.84 -35.81 20.37
C PHE A 577 9.77 -36.42 21.29
N THR A 578 8.50 -36.17 21.12
CA THR A 578 7.43 -36.75 21.94
C THR A 578 7.19 -38.22 21.56
N GLY A 579 7.50 -39.10 22.45
CA GLY A 579 7.90 -40.49 22.33
C GLY A 579 6.89 -41.57 22.03
N GLU A 580 5.55 -41.45 22.10
CA GLU A 580 4.63 -42.56 21.85
C GLU A 580 3.72 -42.33 20.65
N ALA A 581 3.42 -43.44 19.93
CA ALA A 581 2.48 -43.39 18.80
C ALA A 581 1.05 -43.17 19.35
N ALA A 582 0.53 -41.96 19.15
CA ALA A 582 -0.85 -41.62 19.50
C ALA A 582 -1.86 -42.36 18.60
N ALA A 583 -3.05 -42.65 19.15
CA ALA A 583 -4.11 -43.34 18.42
C ALA A 583 -4.65 -42.50 17.25
N GLU A 584 -5.09 -43.14 16.19
CA GLU A 584 -5.75 -42.45 15.06
C GLU A 584 -6.99 -41.68 15.56
N GLY A 585 -7.20 -40.48 14.99
CA GLY A 585 -8.32 -39.61 15.35
C GLY A 585 -8.10 -38.75 16.61
N THR A 586 -6.92 -38.81 17.25
CA THR A 586 -6.59 -37.96 18.37
C THR A 586 -5.80 -36.71 17.91
N ILE A 587 -5.90 -35.61 18.68
CA ILE A 587 -5.14 -34.38 18.40
C ILE A 587 -3.63 -34.62 18.48
N GLU A 588 -3.17 -35.49 19.37
CA GLU A 588 -1.78 -35.90 19.49
C GLU A 588 -1.26 -36.54 18.20
N ARG A 589 -2.09 -37.33 17.53
CA ARG A 589 -1.75 -37.97 16.26
C ARG A 589 -1.64 -36.93 15.15
N GLN A 590 -2.57 -36.00 15.08
CA GLN A 590 -2.54 -34.92 14.11
C GLN A 590 -1.36 -33.96 14.35
N ARG A 591 -1.08 -33.62 15.60
CA ARG A 591 0.10 -32.84 15.98
C ARG A 591 1.40 -33.51 15.48
N ARG A 592 1.52 -34.82 15.65
CA ARG A 592 2.69 -35.56 15.15
C ARG A 592 2.81 -35.48 13.64
N ARG A 593 1.71 -35.67 12.91
CA ARG A 593 1.69 -35.52 11.44
C ARG A 593 2.07 -34.12 10.99
N ALA A 594 1.54 -33.07 11.64
CA ALA A 594 1.90 -31.69 11.35
C ALA A 594 3.41 -31.44 11.57
N LEU A 595 3.96 -31.94 12.67
CA LEU A 595 5.40 -31.81 12.95
C LEU A 595 6.25 -32.60 11.95
N ASP A 596 5.85 -33.80 11.54
CA ASP A 596 6.56 -34.59 10.55
C ASP A 596 6.61 -33.86 9.18
N LEU A 597 5.51 -33.22 8.73
CA LEU A 597 5.49 -32.38 7.52
C LEU A 597 6.43 -31.18 7.67
N LEU A 598 6.33 -30.46 8.76
CA LEU A 598 7.16 -29.26 9.00
C LEU A 598 8.65 -29.58 9.15
N ALA A 599 9.02 -30.79 9.60
CA ALA A 599 10.41 -31.22 9.74
C ALA A 599 11.14 -31.37 8.39
N GLU A 600 10.41 -31.72 7.34
CA GLU A 600 10.94 -31.90 5.99
C GLU A 600 10.85 -30.63 5.14
N TRP A 601 10.09 -29.63 5.62
CA TRP A 601 9.83 -28.40 4.87
C TRP A 601 11.05 -27.47 4.82
N ASN A 602 11.35 -26.97 3.64
CA ASN A 602 12.49 -26.08 3.39
C ASN A 602 12.20 -24.59 3.66
N GLY A 603 10.99 -24.23 4.12
CA GLY A 603 10.55 -22.84 4.36
C GLY A 603 10.03 -22.12 3.11
N GLU A 604 9.80 -22.84 1.99
CA GLU A 604 9.23 -22.26 0.78
C GLU A 604 7.70 -22.10 0.94
N MET A 605 7.21 -20.87 0.86
CA MET A 605 5.79 -20.53 0.94
C MET A 605 5.11 -20.74 -0.42
N ASN A 606 5.14 -21.98 -0.90
CA ASN A 606 4.58 -22.36 -2.20
C ASN A 606 3.09 -22.69 -2.09
N GLU A 607 2.28 -22.18 -3.01
CA GLU A 607 0.81 -22.36 -3.01
C GLU A 607 0.33 -23.81 -3.05
N HIS A 608 1.18 -24.75 -3.53
CA HIS A 608 0.82 -26.14 -3.66
C HIS A 608 1.19 -27.01 -2.45
N LEU A 609 1.91 -26.44 -1.47
CA LEU A 609 2.39 -27.17 -0.29
C LEU A 609 1.43 -27.02 0.90
N PRO A 610 1.33 -28.04 1.78
CA PRO A 610 0.53 -27.97 3.01
C PRO A 610 1.22 -27.23 4.16
N GLU A 611 2.56 -27.29 4.25
CA GLU A 611 3.34 -26.81 5.38
C GLU A 611 3.17 -25.31 5.64
N PRO A 612 3.08 -24.43 4.61
CA PRO A 612 2.89 -23.00 4.86
C PRO A 612 1.60 -22.69 5.63
N LEU A 613 0.50 -23.40 5.36
CA LEU A 613 -0.76 -23.21 6.09
C LEU A 613 -0.66 -23.66 7.54
N ILE A 614 -0.06 -24.80 7.78
CA ILE A 614 0.18 -25.31 9.14
C ILE A 614 1.07 -24.34 9.93
N TYR A 615 2.16 -23.90 9.33
CA TYR A 615 3.08 -22.93 9.94
C TYR A 615 2.40 -21.59 10.26
N ALA A 616 1.70 -20.99 9.27
CA ALA A 616 1.05 -19.71 9.44
C ALA A 616 -0.05 -19.73 10.52
N ALA A 617 -0.86 -20.79 10.54
CA ALA A 617 -1.88 -20.98 11.56
C ALA A 617 -1.28 -21.16 12.95
N TRP A 618 -0.20 -21.94 13.05
CA TRP A 618 0.50 -22.15 14.32
C TRP A 618 1.12 -20.84 14.86
N MET A 619 1.86 -20.09 14.03
CA MET A 619 2.50 -18.85 14.51
C MET A 619 1.46 -17.80 14.92
N ARG A 620 0.33 -17.74 14.23
CA ARG A 620 -0.77 -16.85 14.59
C ARG A 620 -1.39 -17.24 15.95
N ALA A 621 -1.73 -18.50 16.13
CA ALA A 621 -2.28 -19.01 17.39
C ALA A 621 -1.28 -18.85 18.56
N LEU A 622 0.01 -19.07 18.29
CA LEU A 622 1.07 -18.90 19.30
C LEU A 622 1.16 -17.45 19.76
N GLN A 623 1.24 -16.50 18.84
CA GLN A 623 1.31 -15.08 19.23
C GLN A 623 0.07 -14.65 20.00
N GLU A 624 -1.13 -15.07 19.58
CA GLU A 624 -2.35 -14.74 20.30
C GLU A 624 -2.32 -15.25 21.77
N ARG A 625 -1.82 -16.46 21.98
CA ARG A 625 -1.64 -17.01 23.35
C ARG A 625 -0.64 -16.26 24.19
N LEU A 626 0.47 -15.78 23.57
CA LEU A 626 1.54 -15.06 24.26
C LEU A 626 1.14 -13.64 24.68
N ILE A 627 0.25 -12.96 23.95
CA ILE A 627 0.02 -11.52 24.17
C ILE A 627 -1.34 -11.19 24.77
N ARG A 628 -2.29 -12.12 24.71
CA ARG A 628 -3.70 -11.81 24.99
C ARG A 628 -3.96 -11.41 26.44
N ASP A 629 -3.30 -12.05 27.37
CA ASP A 629 -3.48 -11.80 28.79
C ASP A 629 -2.68 -10.60 29.30
N GLU A 630 -1.52 -10.30 28.72
CA GLU A 630 -0.71 -9.15 29.10
C GLU A 630 -1.26 -7.83 28.56
N ILE A 631 -1.69 -7.82 27.28
CA ILE A 631 -2.09 -6.58 26.63
C ILE A 631 -3.60 -6.45 26.36
N GLY A 632 -4.38 -7.49 26.70
CA GLY A 632 -5.84 -7.48 26.62
C GLY A 632 -6.39 -7.01 25.26
N PRO A 633 -7.28 -5.97 25.22
CA PRO A 633 -7.87 -5.51 23.96
C PRO A 633 -6.86 -4.99 22.93
N LEU A 634 -5.66 -4.57 23.35
CA LEU A 634 -4.61 -4.13 22.41
C LEU A 634 -4.02 -5.29 21.59
N SER A 635 -4.24 -6.56 21.97
CA SER A 635 -3.84 -7.72 21.17
C SER A 635 -4.40 -7.70 19.75
N THR A 636 -5.57 -7.08 19.56
CA THR A 636 -6.17 -6.88 18.22
C THR A 636 -5.34 -6.00 17.27
N GLN A 637 -4.35 -5.27 17.77
CA GLN A 637 -3.41 -4.51 16.96
C GLN A 637 -2.28 -5.37 16.38
N PHE A 638 -2.14 -6.62 16.84
CA PHE A 638 -1.08 -7.58 16.46
C PHE A 638 -1.69 -8.78 15.72
N GLN A 639 -2.39 -8.50 14.62
CA GLN A 639 -3.16 -9.51 13.88
C GLN A 639 -2.29 -10.49 13.07
N ARG A 640 -1.06 -10.11 12.75
CA ARG A 640 -0.05 -10.94 12.08
C ARG A 640 1.09 -11.23 13.03
N PRO A 641 1.75 -12.40 12.90
CA PRO A 641 2.90 -12.72 13.72
C PRO A 641 4.02 -11.66 13.60
N GLU A 642 4.57 -11.27 14.75
CA GLU A 642 5.73 -10.38 14.88
C GLU A 642 6.99 -11.25 15.08
N PRO A 643 7.80 -11.51 14.05
CA PRO A 643 8.86 -12.51 14.11
C PRO A 643 9.92 -12.22 15.16
N ILE A 644 10.29 -10.95 15.33
CA ILE A 644 11.30 -10.54 16.30
C ILE A 644 10.81 -10.77 17.72
N PHE A 645 9.54 -10.48 18.01
CA PHE A 645 8.93 -10.77 19.30
C PHE A 645 8.97 -12.26 19.61
N LEU A 646 8.50 -13.11 18.70
CA LEU A 646 8.52 -14.56 18.88
C LEU A 646 9.94 -15.09 19.08
N GLU A 647 10.91 -14.60 18.30
CA GLU A 647 12.30 -14.99 18.45
C GLU A 647 12.86 -14.59 19.84
N ARG A 648 12.57 -13.35 20.31
CA ARG A 648 13.00 -12.88 21.64
C ARG A 648 12.43 -13.76 22.76
N VAL A 649 11.14 -14.09 22.70
CA VAL A 649 10.45 -14.94 23.69
C VAL A 649 11.08 -16.33 23.75
N PHE A 650 11.24 -17.00 22.60
CA PHE A 650 11.76 -18.38 22.56
C PHE A 650 13.28 -18.50 22.72
N ARG A 651 14.03 -17.39 22.62
CA ARG A 651 15.44 -17.31 22.98
C ARG A 651 15.67 -16.77 24.39
N ASP A 652 14.62 -16.40 25.10
CA ASP A 652 14.66 -15.76 26.43
C ASP A 652 15.58 -14.52 26.47
N ILE A 653 15.50 -13.67 25.45
CA ILE A 653 16.31 -12.44 25.38
C ILE A 653 15.78 -11.46 26.43
N ASP A 654 16.68 -11.04 27.36
CA ASP A 654 16.36 -10.13 28.47
C ASP A 654 15.19 -10.62 29.35
N GLY A 655 15.02 -11.96 29.48
CA GLY A 655 13.94 -12.57 30.25
C GLY A 655 12.57 -12.56 29.57
N ALA A 656 12.54 -12.47 28.23
CA ALA A 656 11.30 -12.42 27.45
C ALA A 656 10.47 -13.71 27.53
N SER A 657 11.03 -14.84 28.04
CA SER A 657 10.24 -16.06 28.24
C SER A 657 9.09 -15.89 29.24
N VAL A 658 9.07 -14.82 30.03
CA VAL A 658 7.94 -14.48 30.91
C VAL A 658 6.60 -14.32 30.16
N TRP A 659 6.61 -13.98 28.88
CA TRP A 659 5.41 -13.94 28.04
C TRP A 659 4.75 -15.32 27.85
N CYS A 660 5.41 -16.40 28.26
CA CYS A 660 4.85 -17.75 28.18
C CYS A 660 4.02 -18.15 29.42
N ASP A 661 4.08 -17.36 30.50
CA ASP A 661 3.26 -17.58 31.68
C ASP A 661 1.89 -16.93 31.55
N VAL A 662 0.82 -17.71 31.53
CA VAL A 662 -0.55 -17.17 31.41
C VAL A 662 -0.97 -16.63 32.78
N ILE A 663 -1.07 -15.32 32.92
CA ILE A 663 -1.32 -14.58 34.17
C ILE A 663 -2.58 -15.10 34.89
N GLN A 664 -3.61 -15.56 34.20
CA GLN A 664 -4.86 -16.04 34.78
C GLN A 664 -4.81 -17.55 35.15
N SER A 665 -3.76 -18.28 34.81
CA SER A 665 -3.65 -19.70 35.14
C SER A 665 -2.92 -19.95 36.47
N ALA A 666 -3.15 -21.13 37.08
CA ALA A 666 -2.52 -21.46 38.35
C ALA A 666 -1.11 -22.07 38.18
N PRO A 667 -0.85 -22.99 37.23
CA PRO A 667 0.51 -23.44 36.93
C PRO A 667 1.22 -22.36 36.09
N VAL A 668 2.53 -22.25 36.30
CA VAL A 668 3.41 -21.46 35.41
C VAL A 668 3.66 -22.27 34.15
N GLU A 669 3.20 -21.81 33.01
CA GLU A 669 3.42 -22.46 31.74
C GLU A 669 4.83 -22.19 31.20
N THR A 670 5.37 -23.16 30.49
CA THR A 670 6.60 -23.00 29.71
C THR A 670 6.28 -22.59 28.27
N CYS A 671 7.26 -22.00 27.58
CA CYS A 671 7.11 -21.69 26.17
C CYS A 671 6.81 -22.94 25.31
N SER A 672 7.31 -24.11 25.70
CA SER A 672 6.99 -25.39 25.07
C SER A 672 5.52 -25.78 25.27
N ASP A 673 4.94 -25.52 26.45
CA ASP A 673 3.51 -25.77 26.69
C ASP A 673 2.63 -24.89 25.81
N LEU A 674 2.91 -23.58 25.75
CA LEU A 674 2.15 -22.67 24.89
C LEU A 674 2.31 -22.99 23.41
N SER A 675 3.54 -23.34 22.98
CA SER A 675 3.81 -23.75 21.61
C SER A 675 2.97 -25.00 21.21
N ARG A 676 2.92 -26.00 22.09
CA ARG A 676 2.12 -27.22 21.91
C ARG A 676 0.62 -26.91 21.84
N LEU A 677 0.11 -26.12 22.78
CA LEU A 677 -1.30 -25.72 22.81
C LEU A 677 -1.68 -24.90 21.58
N ALA A 678 -0.82 -24.01 21.13
CA ALA A 678 -1.03 -23.21 19.93
C ALA A 678 -1.04 -24.06 18.66
N LEU A 679 -0.22 -25.11 18.58
CA LEU A 679 -0.26 -26.05 17.45
C LEU A 679 -1.56 -26.85 17.45
N ASP A 680 -2.06 -27.26 18.61
CA ASP A 680 -3.35 -27.94 18.74
C ASP A 680 -4.50 -27.03 18.28
N ASP A 681 -4.53 -25.76 18.70
CA ASP A 681 -5.53 -24.79 18.24
C ASP A 681 -5.49 -24.59 16.72
N ALA A 682 -4.28 -24.48 16.16
CA ALA A 682 -4.08 -24.32 14.74
C ALA A 682 -4.60 -25.52 13.94
N ILE A 683 -4.32 -26.75 14.42
CA ILE A 683 -4.80 -27.98 13.78
C ILE A 683 -6.34 -28.05 13.84
N LEU A 684 -6.95 -27.78 14.99
CA LEU A 684 -8.40 -27.78 15.13
C LEU A 684 -9.06 -26.75 14.20
N TRP A 685 -8.49 -25.53 14.09
CA TRP A 685 -8.96 -24.52 13.17
C TRP A 685 -8.84 -24.96 11.71
N ILE A 686 -7.73 -25.61 11.34
CA ILE A 686 -7.51 -26.16 9.98
C ILE A 686 -8.51 -27.28 9.69
N GLU A 687 -8.71 -28.23 10.62
CA GLU A 687 -9.63 -29.36 10.44
C GLU A 687 -11.08 -28.89 10.23
N GLU A 688 -11.50 -27.87 10.97
CA GLU A 688 -12.84 -27.29 10.83
C GLU A 688 -13.08 -26.70 9.44
N ARG A 689 -12.06 -26.08 8.82
CA ARG A 689 -12.21 -25.36 7.55
C ARG A 689 -11.82 -26.15 6.32
N TYR A 690 -10.77 -26.95 6.41
CA TYR A 690 -10.15 -27.63 5.26
C TYR A 690 -10.17 -29.16 5.40
N GLY A 691 -10.65 -29.67 6.53
CA GLY A 691 -10.72 -31.10 6.82
C GLY A 691 -9.45 -31.65 7.46
N PRO A 692 -9.49 -32.93 7.92
CA PRO A 692 -8.46 -33.53 8.77
C PRO A 692 -7.23 -34.08 8.02
N ALA A 693 -7.22 -34.04 6.68
CA ALA A 693 -6.13 -34.61 5.87
C ALA A 693 -5.04 -33.58 5.62
N LEU A 694 -4.10 -33.43 6.59
CA LEU A 694 -3.09 -32.36 6.55
C LEU A 694 -2.21 -32.43 5.29
N GLU A 695 -1.88 -33.61 4.78
CA GLU A 695 -1.05 -33.79 3.58
C GLU A 695 -1.75 -33.35 2.28
N SER A 696 -3.07 -33.21 2.30
CA SER A 696 -3.84 -32.73 1.14
C SER A 696 -4.08 -31.23 1.13
N LEU A 697 -3.68 -30.53 2.19
CA LEU A 697 -3.78 -29.08 2.27
C LEU A 697 -2.94 -28.40 1.18
N ARG A 698 -3.37 -27.21 0.77
CA ARG A 698 -2.61 -26.33 -0.10
C ARG A 698 -2.64 -24.93 0.44
N TRP A 699 -1.48 -24.31 0.52
CA TRP A 699 -1.40 -22.92 0.94
C TRP A 699 -2.31 -22.01 0.12
N GLY A 700 -2.34 -22.21 -1.21
CA GLY A 700 -3.14 -21.43 -2.13
C GLY A 700 -4.65 -21.51 -1.93
N ASP A 701 -5.17 -22.51 -1.23
CA ASP A 701 -6.60 -22.60 -0.89
C ASP A 701 -6.98 -21.61 0.24
N ALA A 702 -6.03 -21.24 1.08
CA ALA A 702 -6.19 -20.25 2.15
C ALA A 702 -5.60 -18.89 1.76
N HIS A 703 -4.56 -18.88 0.92
CA HIS A 703 -3.75 -17.74 0.54
C HIS A 703 -4.03 -17.33 -0.91
N GLU A 704 -5.24 -16.88 -1.15
CA GLU A 704 -5.63 -16.27 -2.42
C GLU A 704 -5.28 -14.78 -2.45
N ALA A 705 -4.69 -14.28 -3.53
CA ALA A 705 -4.62 -12.86 -3.83
C ALA A 705 -6.03 -12.33 -4.09
N THR A 706 -6.50 -11.47 -3.20
CA THR A 706 -7.87 -10.94 -3.24
C THR A 706 -7.86 -9.53 -3.81
N HIS A 707 -8.15 -9.43 -5.12
CA HIS A 707 -8.38 -8.16 -5.75
C HIS A 707 -9.88 -7.83 -5.66
N ASP A 708 -10.27 -7.18 -4.57
CA ASP A 708 -11.65 -6.80 -4.35
C ASP A 708 -11.97 -5.49 -5.08
N HIS A 709 -13.14 -5.46 -5.75
CA HIS A 709 -13.67 -4.21 -6.28
C HIS A 709 -14.13 -3.33 -5.11
N SER A 710 -13.56 -2.14 -4.99
CA SER A 710 -13.66 -1.29 -3.80
C SER A 710 -15.10 -1.01 -3.33
N VAL A 711 -16.07 -0.99 -4.23
CA VAL A 711 -17.47 -0.64 -3.93
C VAL A 711 -18.42 -1.82 -4.11
N LEU A 712 -18.21 -2.63 -5.15
CA LEU A 712 -19.12 -3.73 -5.52
C LEU A 712 -18.65 -5.10 -4.99
N GLY A 713 -17.43 -5.17 -4.46
CA GLY A 713 -16.79 -6.41 -4.02
C GLY A 713 -17.55 -7.14 -2.90
N ASP A 714 -18.25 -6.40 -2.03
CA ASP A 714 -19.05 -6.94 -0.93
C ASP A 714 -20.53 -7.18 -1.31
N VAL A 715 -20.94 -6.87 -2.54
CA VAL A 715 -22.32 -7.05 -2.99
C VAL A 715 -22.49 -8.48 -3.51
N GLY A 716 -23.06 -9.36 -2.68
CA GLY A 716 -23.04 -10.81 -2.84
C GLY A 716 -23.52 -11.41 -4.18
N TRP A 717 -24.41 -10.72 -4.91
CA TRP A 717 -24.92 -11.19 -6.21
C TRP A 717 -24.03 -10.78 -7.40
N ILE A 718 -23.06 -9.84 -7.21
CA ILE A 718 -22.17 -9.34 -8.28
C ILE A 718 -20.68 -9.54 -7.93
N SER A 719 -20.36 -9.79 -6.67
CA SER A 719 -18.98 -9.95 -6.20
C SER A 719 -18.17 -10.96 -7.03
N TRP A 720 -18.77 -12.06 -7.45
CA TRP A 720 -18.13 -13.09 -8.28
C TRP A 720 -17.75 -12.61 -9.69
N LEU A 721 -18.35 -11.50 -10.18
CA LEU A 721 -18.06 -10.91 -11.48
C LEU A 721 -16.98 -9.83 -11.39
N VAL A 722 -16.94 -9.09 -10.27
CA VAL A 722 -16.08 -7.91 -10.11
C VAL A 722 -14.82 -8.18 -9.31
N ASN A 723 -14.83 -9.19 -8.43
CA ASN A 723 -13.65 -9.58 -7.66
C ASN A 723 -12.81 -10.59 -8.42
N ILE A 724 -11.48 -10.46 -8.30
CA ILE A 724 -10.53 -11.41 -8.85
C ILE A 724 -9.92 -12.20 -7.69
N ARG A 725 -9.86 -13.53 -7.84
CA ARG A 725 -9.30 -14.46 -6.86
C ARG A 725 -8.30 -15.34 -7.54
N GLN A 726 -7.08 -15.37 -7.01
CA GLN A 726 -5.98 -16.16 -7.58
C GLN A 726 -5.16 -16.77 -6.45
N SER A 727 -5.01 -18.09 -6.42
CA SER A 727 -4.03 -18.73 -5.53
C SER A 727 -2.66 -18.10 -5.74
N THR A 728 -1.94 -17.82 -4.68
CA THR A 728 -0.60 -17.21 -4.79
C THR A 728 0.37 -17.79 -3.79
N SER A 729 1.61 -17.96 -4.24
CA SER A 729 2.76 -18.27 -3.38
C SER A 729 3.25 -17.02 -2.67
N GLY A 730 4.11 -17.19 -1.66
CA GLY A 730 4.65 -16.12 -0.84
C GLY A 730 3.99 -16.01 0.53
N GLY A 731 4.35 -14.99 1.27
CA GLY A 731 3.83 -14.72 2.62
C GLY A 731 4.28 -13.35 3.12
N ASP A 732 4.03 -13.08 4.40
CA ASP A 732 4.21 -11.76 5.00
C ASP A 732 5.65 -11.23 4.91
N GLN A 733 6.67 -12.10 5.02
CA GLN A 733 8.09 -11.73 5.06
C GLN A 733 8.93 -12.40 3.96
N THR A 734 8.34 -12.85 2.86
CA THR A 734 9.08 -13.33 1.68
C THR A 734 9.40 -12.20 0.71
N LEU A 735 10.38 -12.36 -0.18
CA LEU A 735 10.69 -11.36 -1.22
C LEU A 735 9.52 -11.18 -2.18
N GLN A 736 8.97 -12.27 -2.72
CA GLN A 736 7.64 -12.25 -3.31
C GLN A 736 6.62 -12.04 -2.18
N ARG A 737 6.49 -10.80 -1.76
CA ARG A 737 5.61 -10.49 -0.64
C ARG A 737 4.15 -10.63 -1.02
N ALA A 738 3.44 -11.39 -0.21
CA ALA A 738 2.01 -11.60 -0.31
C ALA A 738 1.43 -11.57 1.11
N MET A 739 1.10 -10.34 1.57
CA MET A 739 0.71 -10.13 2.97
C MET A 739 -0.70 -10.61 3.24
N THR A 740 -0.79 -11.33 4.34
CA THR A 740 -2.06 -11.86 4.84
C THR A 740 -2.94 -10.76 5.43
N ARG A 741 -4.25 -10.94 5.37
CA ARG A 741 -5.24 -10.07 6.02
C ARG A 741 -5.03 -10.01 7.54
N GLY A 742 -4.71 -11.12 8.17
CA GLY A 742 -4.42 -11.27 9.59
C GLY A 742 -5.67 -11.40 10.48
N SER A 743 -6.83 -10.97 10.02
CA SER A 743 -8.08 -10.98 10.81
C SER A 743 -9.28 -11.45 10.00
N GLY A 744 -10.43 -11.57 10.68
CA GLY A 744 -11.67 -12.01 10.06
C GLY A 744 -11.73 -13.53 9.84
N PRO A 745 -12.72 -14.02 9.08
CA PRO A 745 -12.93 -15.44 8.86
C PRO A 745 -11.82 -16.07 8.01
N ASP A 746 -11.25 -15.31 7.07
CA ASP A 746 -10.21 -15.76 6.13
C ASP A 746 -8.89 -14.98 6.35
N PRO A 747 -8.20 -15.23 7.48
CA PRO A 747 -7.07 -14.41 7.92
C PRO A 747 -5.84 -14.53 7.03
N PHE A 748 -5.73 -15.58 6.22
CA PHE A 748 -4.57 -15.86 5.37
C PHE A 748 -4.72 -15.38 3.94
N GLN A 749 -5.86 -14.81 3.55
CA GLN A 749 -6.01 -14.19 2.24
C GLN A 749 -4.95 -13.10 2.03
N SER A 750 -4.28 -13.14 0.88
CA SER A 750 -3.31 -12.11 0.49
C SER A 750 -4.04 -10.86 0.00
N VAL A 751 -3.88 -9.77 0.74
CA VAL A 751 -4.58 -8.49 0.49
C VAL A 751 -3.63 -7.38 0.06
N HIS A 752 -2.31 -7.64 0.12
CA HIS A 752 -1.30 -6.62 -0.13
C HIS A 752 -0.02 -7.29 -0.67
N GLY A 753 0.48 -6.81 -1.79
CA GLY A 753 1.64 -7.42 -2.46
C GLY A 753 2.12 -6.63 -3.66
N ALA A 754 2.97 -7.24 -4.47
CA ALA A 754 3.57 -6.66 -5.67
C ALA A 754 2.53 -6.48 -6.78
N GLY A 755 1.74 -5.40 -6.73
CA GLY A 755 0.75 -5.08 -7.77
C GLY A 755 1.38 -4.69 -9.12
N TYR A 756 2.65 -4.33 -9.12
CA TYR A 756 3.53 -4.09 -10.27
C TYR A 756 4.83 -4.83 -10.02
N ARG A 757 5.43 -5.40 -11.07
CA ARG A 757 6.80 -5.90 -11.10
C ARG A 757 7.50 -5.41 -12.35
N GLY A 758 8.73 -4.92 -12.22
CA GLY A 758 9.55 -4.51 -13.35
C GLY A 758 11.01 -4.93 -13.17
N VAL A 759 11.64 -5.35 -14.26
CA VAL A 759 13.09 -5.63 -14.32
C VAL A 759 13.66 -4.98 -15.58
N TYR A 760 14.60 -4.07 -15.38
CA TYR A 760 15.18 -3.23 -16.44
C TYR A 760 16.62 -3.62 -16.70
N ASP A 761 16.95 -3.86 -17.97
CA ASP A 761 18.27 -4.26 -18.42
C ASP A 761 18.85 -3.18 -19.36
N PHE A 762 19.92 -2.52 -18.95
CA PHE A 762 20.54 -1.45 -19.73
C PHE A 762 21.63 -1.93 -20.72
N ALA A 763 21.89 -3.23 -20.77
CA ALA A 763 22.65 -3.81 -21.88
C ALA A 763 21.79 -3.91 -23.15
N ASP A 764 20.52 -4.30 -22.99
CA ASP A 764 19.49 -4.32 -24.03
C ASP A 764 18.17 -3.77 -23.42
N PRO A 765 17.96 -2.44 -23.44
CA PRO A 765 16.80 -1.83 -22.78
C PRO A 765 15.45 -2.37 -23.25
N ASP A 766 15.30 -2.77 -24.52
CA ASP A 766 14.05 -3.33 -25.03
C ASP A 766 13.80 -4.79 -24.60
N SER A 767 14.79 -5.45 -23.99
CA SER A 767 14.60 -6.71 -23.29
C SER A 767 14.04 -6.55 -21.88
N SER A 768 13.91 -5.33 -21.35
CA SER A 768 13.30 -5.04 -20.06
C SER A 768 11.84 -5.51 -20.03
N VAL A 769 11.36 -5.88 -18.84
CA VAL A 769 10.05 -6.51 -18.68
C VAL A 769 9.27 -5.93 -17.51
N PHE A 770 7.92 -5.99 -17.58
CA PHE A 770 7.03 -5.57 -16.51
C PHE A 770 5.73 -6.37 -16.52
N VAL A 771 4.93 -6.26 -15.46
CA VAL A 771 3.59 -6.83 -15.36
C VAL A 771 2.81 -6.16 -14.21
N ILE A 772 1.48 -6.14 -14.30
CA ILE A 772 0.58 -5.78 -13.20
C ILE A 772 -0.33 -6.93 -12.80
N SER A 773 -0.87 -6.85 -11.58
CA SER A 773 -1.61 -7.96 -10.95
C SER A 773 -3.05 -8.18 -11.44
N THR A 774 -3.57 -7.30 -12.31
CA THR A 774 -4.88 -7.45 -12.95
C THR A 774 -4.75 -7.20 -14.46
N GLY A 775 -5.62 -6.44 -15.09
CA GLY A 775 -5.47 -5.96 -16.46
C GLY A 775 -5.51 -4.44 -16.55
N GLN A 776 -5.44 -3.91 -17.77
CA GLN A 776 -5.45 -2.46 -18.01
C GLN A 776 -6.84 -1.83 -17.83
N SER A 777 -7.90 -2.57 -18.10
CA SER A 777 -9.27 -2.06 -18.02
C SER A 777 -9.85 -2.14 -16.61
N GLY A 778 -10.56 -1.10 -16.18
CA GLY A 778 -11.38 -1.14 -14.97
C GLY A 778 -12.79 -1.69 -15.19
N HIS A 779 -13.14 -2.08 -16.41
CA HIS A 779 -14.48 -2.54 -16.74
C HIS A 779 -14.59 -4.07 -16.60
N PRO A 780 -15.44 -4.62 -15.70
CA PRO A 780 -15.48 -6.06 -15.42
C PRO A 780 -15.85 -6.96 -16.63
N LEU A 781 -16.48 -6.42 -17.64
CA LEU A 781 -16.81 -7.16 -18.88
C LEU A 781 -15.75 -7.02 -19.97
N SER A 782 -14.67 -6.28 -19.73
CA SER A 782 -13.57 -6.17 -20.68
C SER A 782 -12.71 -7.43 -20.61
N ARG A 783 -12.20 -7.89 -21.75
CA ARG A 783 -11.19 -8.96 -21.81
C ARG A 783 -9.87 -8.55 -21.15
N HIS A 784 -9.65 -7.25 -20.94
CA HIS A 784 -8.46 -6.68 -20.32
C HIS A 784 -8.69 -6.28 -18.84
N TYR A 785 -9.67 -6.90 -18.19
CA TYR A 785 -9.92 -6.66 -16.77
C TYR A 785 -8.91 -7.39 -15.88
N ASP A 786 -8.53 -8.61 -16.27
CA ASP A 786 -7.66 -9.51 -15.49
C ASP A 786 -6.64 -10.31 -16.33
N ASP A 787 -6.49 -9.99 -17.61
CA ASP A 787 -5.67 -10.77 -18.55
C ASP A 787 -4.16 -10.79 -18.21
N LEU A 788 -3.64 -9.76 -17.53
CA LEU A 788 -2.27 -9.74 -17.03
C LEU A 788 -2.13 -10.46 -15.67
N GLY A 789 -3.22 -10.67 -14.94
CA GLY A 789 -3.22 -11.30 -13.63
C GLY A 789 -2.72 -12.74 -13.66
N GLU A 790 -3.05 -13.51 -14.69
CA GLU A 790 -2.55 -14.88 -14.84
C GLU A 790 -1.04 -14.92 -15.13
N LEU A 791 -0.52 -13.98 -15.92
CA LEU A 791 0.92 -13.81 -16.13
C LEU A 791 1.62 -13.43 -14.82
N TRP A 792 1.07 -12.45 -14.12
CA TRP A 792 1.58 -12.01 -12.81
C TRP A 792 1.65 -13.17 -11.81
N ARG A 793 0.60 -13.98 -11.72
CA ARG A 793 0.53 -15.15 -10.84
C ARG A 793 1.60 -16.19 -11.17
N ARG A 794 1.83 -16.44 -12.45
CA ARG A 794 2.85 -17.41 -12.93
C ARG A 794 4.27 -16.87 -12.90
N GLY A 795 4.48 -15.59 -12.53
CA GLY A 795 5.78 -14.95 -12.60
C GLY A 795 6.24 -14.66 -14.03
N GLU A 796 5.30 -14.54 -14.96
CA GLU A 796 5.53 -14.17 -16.35
C GLU A 796 5.38 -12.66 -16.53
N TYR A 797 6.05 -12.10 -17.52
CA TYR A 797 6.13 -10.67 -17.77
C TYR A 797 5.86 -10.36 -19.24
N ILE A 798 5.55 -9.11 -19.55
CA ILE A 798 5.47 -8.58 -20.91
C ILE A 798 6.66 -7.64 -21.18
N PRO A 799 7.07 -7.44 -22.47
CA PRO A 799 8.19 -6.56 -22.83
C PRO A 799 7.89 -5.08 -22.57
N MET A 800 8.89 -4.32 -22.13
CA MET A 800 8.86 -2.85 -22.06
C MET A 800 9.42 -2.24 -23.34
N THR A 801 8.72 -2.37 -24.44
CA THR A 801 9.16 -1.93 -25.77
C THR A 801 9.03 -0.41 -25.92
N LEU A 802 10.13 0.29 -26.18
CA LEU A 802 10.13 1.71 -26.56
C LEU A 802 10.18 1.91 -28.09
N ASN A 803 10.55 0.89 -28.86
CA ASN A 803 10.59 0.99 -30.31
C ASN A 803 9.15 1.22 -30.90
N PRO A 804 8.90 2.36 -31.59
CA PRO A 804 7.58 2.68 -32.11
C PRO A 804 7.07 1.69 -33.16
N ASP A 805 7.97 1.11 -33.97
CA ASP A 805 7.59 0.19 -35.03
C ASP A 805 7.11 -1.16 -34.45
N LEU A 806 7.74 -1.62 -33.37
CA LEU A 806 7.29 -2.83 -32.66
C LEU A 806 5.93 -2.60 -31.99
N ALA A 807 5.69 -1.42 -31.40
CA ALA A 807 4.39 -1.07 -30.82
C ALA A 807 3.29 -1.12 -31.88
N ARG A 808 3.53 -0.52 -33.05
CA ARG A 808 2.57 -0.51 -34.17
C ARG A 808 2.37 -1.88 -34.80
N ALA A 809 3.43 -2.68 -34.93
CA ALA A 809 3.33 -4.03 -35.49
C ALA A 809 2.46 -4.97 -34.62
N GLY A 810 2.45 -4.77 -33.31
CA GLY A 810 1.63 -5.51 -32.34
C GLY A 810 0.29 -4.87 -32.00
N ALA A 811 -0.12 -3.81 -32.71
CA ALA A 811 -1.31 -3.03 -32.34
C ALA A 811 -2.61 -3.83 -32.50
N VAL A 812 -3.43 -3.83 -31.44
CA VAL A 812 -4.81 -4.36 -31.46
C VAL A 812 -5.87 -3.26 -31.58
N GLY A 813 -5.45 -2.00 -31.46
CA GLY A 813 -6.29 -0.81 -31.64
C GLY A 813 -5.42 0.44 -31.79
N ILE A 814 -5.86 1.36 -32.64
CA ILE A 814 -5.21 2.66 -32.82
C ILE A 814 -6.29 3.74 -32.73
N THR A 815 -6.09 4.67 -31.82
CA THR A 815 -6.91 5.86 -31.65
C THR A 815 -6.13 7.07 -32.14
N THR A 816 -6.67 7.80 -33.12
CA THR A 816 -6.10 9.07 -33.62
C THR A 816 -6.90 10.24 -33.06
N LEU A 817 -6.23 11.14 -32.36
CA LEU A 817 -6.80 12.40 -31.88
C LEU A 817 -6.33 13.53 -32.79
N THR A 818 -7.23 14.30 -33.30
CA THR A 818 -6.94 15.47 -34.18
C THR A 818 -7.46 16.74 -33.54
N PRO A 819 -6.71 17.87 -33.61
CA PRO A 819 -7.18 19.15 -33.11
C PRO A 819 -8.53 19.53 -33.70
N ALA A 820 -9.50 19.93 -32.84
CA ALA A 820 -10.70 20.59 -33.29
C ALA A 820 -10.40 22.08 -33.53
N ASN A 821 -10.73 22.60 -34.72
CA ASN A 821 -10.55 24.02 -35.05
C ASN A 821 -11.41 24.92 -34.14
#